data_c528464bb5efc96a5758f9cbc595424a
#
_entry.id   c528464bb5efc96a5758f9cbc595424a
#
_cell.length_a   1.000
_cell.length_b   1.000
_cell.length_c   1.000
_cell.angle_alpha   90.00
_cell.angle_beta   90.00
_cell.angle_gamma   90.00
#
_symmetry.space_group_name_H-M   'P 1'
#
loop_
_entity.id
_entity.type
_entity.pdbx_description
1 polymer ?
#
loop_
_entity_poly.entity_id
_entity_poly.type
_entity_poly.pdbx_seq_one_letter_code
_entity_poly.pdbx_strand_id
1 'polypeptide(L)'
;MKKRLISLLLAFSMMLTFLPAGAVSAFAEGTWGPYDCGETPRTVTATLSSNNDGTYAYTMTIRGKGPMKNYTLYTSRETPWHNVIPYITRLIVDKGVTSLGDSVLRDFGGYYRPDSLKEVTLPEGLTYLGDYAFLGAANLKSITLPSTLTTIGLGAFESTGLTGITIPSDVKTIKEGAFGGTGLTSVTIPDKVETLGQGVFENCTQLTSINIPKSVKSMGILMFDGCTALTCITFEPGSQLTEVASSSPWELFTGTSSELKVYCEPDLKSKLSGRGVPDERIITTVDVTLVDGDTITPKKIDYGADITALDKDKPIKPGYTFTGWYTDADCTIPYPDAQLFTNIKGTTLYAGWASSDLTVKNGTISVVASDGTPLAIELKNGQAKVPAGATVTFDRAAATDNDLKFDHWNISGLNEDEKPKDTSQEKITFTVPADRRAIEIEAVCKSDKTPDANTEYQLSVTGGIVTVKNGDKDVTDTLTVTTDEATGKKTYSVPKDAKVTVTLDKTLIPEGMVFDIWSTGKFSLPLDQDYKAETITFPMSSDVDIAAQYRDATIEDDGPGVLGTVAIIGTAAVGGAVLGYQAYSLGAEFAGKLMALPYFPSNRSALAMMLWEDAGKPMPESELLYPDVGQEERDMDLQHAARWAMENELIPDLNDEGTAPEEMKFYPDNAVSKIDVLNAWQKAQELKQNA
;
A
#
# COMPACT_ATOMS: atom_id res chain seq x y z
N MET A 1 39.43 19.27 34.67
CA MET A 1 38.45 20.23 35.25
C MET A 1 39.01 21.64 35.41
N LYS A 2 40.19 21.88 36.02
CA LYS A 2 40.73 23.24 36.23
C LYS A 2 41.01 24.05 34.95
N LYS A 3 41.47 23.45 33.84
CA LYS A 3 41.71 24.15 32.57
C LYS A 3 40.42 24.58 31.84
N ARG A 4 39.32 23.84 31.98
CA ARG A 4 38.02 24.23 31.41
C ARG A 4 37.33 25.33 32.22
N LEU A 5 37.56 25.37 33.55
CA LEU A 5 37.04 26.42 34.41
C LEU A 5 37.76 27.75 34.14
N ILE A 6 39.07 27.73 33.84
CA ILE A 6 39.86 28.93 33.53
C ILE A 6 39.52 29.49 32.14
N SER A 7 39.24 28.65 31.13
CA SER A 7 38.79 29.15 29.83
C SER A 7 37.35 29.68 29.88
N LEU A 8 36.47 29.11 30.71
CA LEU A 8 35.14 29.64 30.98
C LEU A 8 35.20 30.99 31.73
N LEU A 9 36.08 31.14 32.72
CA LEU A 9 36.32 32.40 33.44
C LEU A 9 36.95 33.49 32.55
N LEU A 10 37.86 33.13 31.64
CA LEU A 10 38.44 34.07 30.66
C LEU A 10 37.41 34.49 29.60
N ALA A 11 36.57 33.57 29.10
CA ALA A 11 35.45 33.90 28.21
C ALA A 11 34.41 34.81 28.90
N PHE A 12 34.14 34.56 30.19
CA PHE A 12 33.28 35.39 31.02
C PHE A 12 33.86 36.77 31.27
N SER A 13 35.20 36.87 31.52
CA SER A 13 35.92 38.13 31.68
C SER A 13 35.97 38.95 30.38
N MET A 14 36.15 38.34 29.22
CA MET A 14 36.08 39.02 27.92
C MET A 14 34.65 39.49 27.57
N MET A 15 33.61 38.72 27.96
CA MET A 15 32.23 39.15 27.80
C MET A 15 31.91 40.43 28.63
N LEU A 16 32.43 40.51 29.84
CA LEU A 16 32.18 41.67 30.70
C LEU A 16 32.78 42.99 30.16
N THR A 17 33.83 42.92 29.32
CA THR A 17 34.50 44.14 28.80
C THR A 17 33.81 44.75 27.59
N PHE A 18 32.88 44.05 26.94
CA PHE A 18 32.14 44.53 25.75
C PHE A 18 30.68 44.89 26.02
N LEU A 19 30.21 44.72 27.28
CA LEU A 19 28.83 45.09 27.63
C LEU A 19 28.79 46.52 28.17
N PRO A 20 27.79 47.35 27.79
CA PRO A 20 27.57 48.64 28.46
C PRO A 20 27.39 48.41 29.96
N ALA A 21 27.91 49.30 30.78
CA ALA A 21 27.98 49.16 32.24
C ALA A 21 26.66 48.87 32.99
N GLY A 22 25.51 48.94 32.30
CA GLY A 22 24.18 48.52 32.79
C GLY A 22 23.79 47.08 32.50
N ALA A 23 24.56 46.35 31.68
CA ALA A 23 24.21 45.00 31.26
C ALA A 23 24.83 43.87 32.13
N VAL A 24 25.83 44.23 32.95
CA VAL A 24 26.59 43.24 33.76
C VAL A 24 25.76 42.63 34.89
N SER A 25 24.73 43.32 35.37
CA SER A 25 23.81 42.80 36.40
C SER A 25 22.68 41.91 35.85
N ALA A 26 22.54 41.78 34.53
CA ALA A 26 21.41 41.14 33.88
C ALA A 26 21.65 39.68 33.46
N PHE A 27 22.85 39.13 33.63
CA PHE A 27 23.15 37.72 33.32
C PHE A 27 22.72 36.74 34.42
N ALA A 28 22.07 37.20 35.46
CA ALA A 28 21.47 36.40 36.50
C ALA A 28 19.94 36.44 36.33
N GLU A 29 19.35 35.31 35.93
CA GLU A 29 17.91 35.04 36.02
C GLU A 29 16.98 36.19 35.58
N GLY A 30 16.57 36.22 34.29
CA GLY A 30 15.67 37.29 33.86
C GLY A 30 15.19 37.15 32.41
N THR A 31 14.21 37.96 32.08
CA THR A 31 13.73 38.19 30.71
C THR A 31 14.26 39.54 30.22
N TRP A 32 14.83 39.56 29.01
CA TRP A 32 15.30 40.80 28.38
C TRP A 32 14.39 41.16 27.19
N GLY A 33 14.26 42.45 26.99
CA GLY A 33 13.34 43.03 26.03
C GLY A 33 12.09 43.59 26.71
N PRO A 34 10.98 43.81 26.01
CA PRO A 34 10.78 43.52 24.61
C PRO A 34 11.58 44.42 23.67
N TYR A 35 12.27 43.84 22.71
CA TYR A 35 12.94 44.54 21.62
C TYR A 35 11.98 44.74 20.46
N ASP A 36 11.81 45.97 19.96
CA ASP A 36 11.00 46.26 18.80
C ASP A 36 11.67 45.71 17.53
N CYS A 37 11.04 44.73 16.90
CA CYS A 37 11.50 44.08 15.69
C CYS A 37 10.42 44.00 14.58
N GLY A 38 9.33 44.76 14.74
CA GLY A 38 8.31 44.86 13.68
C GLY A 38 8.75 45.75 12.53
N GLU A 39 8.31 45.43 11.30
CA GLU A 39 8.47 46.32 10.14
C GLU A 39 7.77 47.67 10.42
N THR A 40 6.61 47.62 11.03
CA THR A 40 5.97 48.80 11.65
C THR A 40 6.34 48.83 13.12
N PRO A 41 6.80 49.97 13.66
CA PRO A 41 7.25 50.09 15.05
C PRO A 41 6.20 49.54 16.05
N ARG A 42 6.68 48.76 17.02
CA ARG A 42 5.91 48.15 18.12
C ARG A 42 4.85 47.13 17.74
N THR A 43 4.81 46.69 16.46
CA THR A 43 3.86 45.65 16.04
C THR A 43 4.35 44.24 16.35
N VAL A 44 5.66 44.03 16.28
CA VAL A 44 6.32 42.78 16.63
C VAL A 44 7.46 43.03 17.58
N THR A 45 7.59 42.24 18.61
CA THR A 45 8.63 42.35 19.64
C THR A 45 9.31 41.02 19.89
N ALA A 46 10.61 41.06 20.24
CA ALA A 46 11.37 39.90 20.67
C ALA A 46 11.72 40.00 22.16
N THR A 47 11.61 38.89 22.86
CA THR A 47 12.05 38.76 24.26
C THR A 47 13.00 37.56 24.37
N LEU A 48 13.97 37.68 25.28
CA LEU A 48 14.89 36.59 25.62
C LEU A 48 14.66 36.21 27.08
N SER A 49 14.50 34.94 27.38
CA SER A 49 14.38 34.41 28.73
C SER A 49 15.46 33.35 28.97
N SER A 50 16.05 33.36 30.18
CA SER A 50 16.95 32.27 30.59
C SER A 50 16.17 30.99 30.77
N ASN A 51 16.77 29.86 30.40
CA ASN A 51 16.12 28.53 30.55
C ASN A 51 16.16 28.04 32.02
N ASN A 52 16.88 28.74 32.94
CA ASN A 52 17.00 28.40 34.37
C ASN A 52 17.48 26.97 34.68
N ASP A 53 18.17 26.34 33.72
CA ASP A 53 18.70 24.96 33.82
C ASP A 53 20.19 24.91 34.20
N GLY A 54 20.76 26.06 34.64
CA GLY A 54 22.18 26.19 34.95
C GLY A 54 23.11 26.24 33.73
N THR A 55 22.53 26.22 32.53
CA THR A 55 23.27 26.34 31.28
C THR A 55 23.17 27.75 30.75
N TYR A 56 23.83 28.62 30.55
CA TYR A 56 23.66 29.98 29.95
C TYR A 56 22.86 29.96 28.62
N ALA A 57 21.75 29.18 28.59
CA ALA A 57 20.91 28.95 27.43
C ALA A 57 19.66 29.84 27.48
N TYR A 58 19.25 30.34 26.33
CA TYR A 58 18.11 31.25 26.19
C TYR A 58 17.04 30.73 25.26
N THR A 59 15.80 31.01 25.63
CA THR A 59 14.64 30.94 24.73
C THR A 59 14.33 32.33 24.19
N MET A 60 14.33 32.49 22.88
CA MET A 60 13.87 33.69 22.21
C MET A 60 12.41 33.55 21.83
N THR A 61 11.57 34.51 22.20
CA THR A 61 10.15 34.52 21.82
C THR A 61 9.85 35.80 21.02
N ILE A 62 9.29 35.63 19.82
CA ILE A 62 8.86 36.72 18.94
C ILE A 62 7.33 36.80 18.98
N ARG A 63 6.78 37.95 19.35
CA ARG A 63 5.34 38.16 19.56
C ARG A 63 4.85 39.40 18.85
N GLY A 64 3.56 39.36 18.43
CA GLY A 64 2.92 40.54 17.85
C GLY A 64 2.03 40.22 16.68
N LYS A 65 1.79 41.21 15.83
CA LYS A 65 0.98 41.10 14.63
C LYS A 65 1.67 41.77 13.46
N GLY A 66 1.74 41.02 12.31
CA GLY A 66 2.33 41.54 11.08
C GLY A 66 3.75 41.05 10.84
N PRO A 67 4.45 41.62 9.86
CA PRO A 67 5.78 41.22 9.46
C PRO A 67 6.84 41.72 10.43
N MET A 68 7.86 40.87 10.63
CA MET A 68 9.10 41.26 11.28
C MET A 68 9.96 42.04 10.28
N LYS A 69 10.72 43.04 10.74
CA LYS A 69 11.66 43.78 9.91
C LYS A 69 12.85 42.92 9.48
N ASN A 70 13.40 43.22 8.32
CA ASN A 70 14.62 42.62 7.83
C ASN A 70 15.85 43.31 8.45
N TYR A 71 16.86 42.51 8.78
CA TYR A 71 18.15 43.01 9.23
C TYR A 71 19.15 42.86 8.09
N THR A 72 19.93 43.95 7.81
CA THR A 72 20.80 43.96 6.64
C THR A 72 22.15 43.33 6.90
N LEU A 73 22.77 42.76 5.87
CA LEU A 73 24.09 42.12 5.95
C LEU A 73 25.24 43.11 6.18
N TYR A 74 25.02 44.40 5.98
CA TYR A 74 26.09 45.42 5.92
C TYR A 74 26.21 46.27 7.17
N THR A 75 25.27 46.19 8.07
CA THR A 75 25.30 46.95 9.34
C THR A 75 25.44 45.96 10.49
N SER A 76 26.68 45.70 10.87
CA SER A 76 27.03 44.86 12.01
C SER A 76 26.46 45.41 13.30
N ARG A 77 25.41 44.87 13.86
CA ARG A 77 24.78 45.18 15.17
C ARG A 77 23.33 45.64 15.09
N GLU A 78 22.62 45.36 14.00
CA GLU A 78 21.21 45.77 13.95
C GLU A 78 20.28 44.92 14.80
N THR A 79 20.60 43.61 15.01
CA THR A 79 19.80 42.79 15.91
C THR A 79 20.14 43.11 17.36
N PRO A 80 19.18 43.56 18.18
CA PRO A 80 19.42 43.88 19.59
C PRO A 80 19.98 42.73 20.42
N TRP A 81 19.89 41.51 19.92
CA TRP A 81 20.30 40.25 20.56
C TRP A 81 21.56 39.63 19.95
N HIS A 82 22.31 40.33 19.09
CA HIS A 82 23.45 39.76 18.35
C HIS A 82 24.48 39.05 19.26
N ASN A 83 24.79 39.60 20.44
CA ASN A 83 25.79 39.04 21.36
C ASN A 83 25.37 37.74 22.04
N VAL A 84 24.07 37.38 21.98
CA VAL A 84 23.54 36.19 22.65
C VAL A 84 23.07 35.11 21.65
N ILE A 85 23.19 35.38 20.35
CA ILE A 85 22.85 34.41 19.31
C ILE A 85 23.44 33.02 19.57
N PRO A 86 24.73 32.84 19.93
CA PRO A 86 25.32 31.52 20.17
C PRO A 86 24.70 30.76 21.36
N TYR A 87 23.93 31.41 22.18
CA TYR A 87 23.35 30.86 23.41
C TYR A 87 21.82 30.64 23.28
N ILE A 88 21.23 31.04 22.16
CA ILE A 88 19.80 30.79 21.89
C ILE A 88 19.64 29.31 21.51
N THR A 89 18.97 28.54 22.36
CA THR A 89 18.70 27.11 22.14
C THR A 89 17.32 26.86 21.58
N ARG A 90 16.39 27.80 21.77
CA ARG A 90 15.01 27.70 21.35
C ARG A 90 14.49 29.03 20.80
N LEU A 91 13.79 28.97 19.67
CA LEU A 91 13.05 30.08 19.08
C LEU A 91 11.56 29.77 19.05
N ILE A 92 10.73 30.64 19.59
CA ILE A 92 9.27 30.56 19.52
C ILE A 92 8.77 31.80 18.81
N VAL A 93 8.00 31.61 17.74
CA VAL A 93 7.32 32.68 17.02
C VAL A 93 5.83 32.52 17.26
N ASP A 94 5.20 33.50 17.89
CA ASP A 94 3.79 33.43 18.28
C ASP A 94 2.85 33.72 17.10
N LYS A 95 1.63 33.21 17.23
CA LYS A 95 0.54 33.45 16.28
C LYS A 95 0.29 34.94 16.06
N GLY A 96 0.21 35.34 14.78
CA GLY A 96 0.01 36.75 14.37
C GLY A 96 1.22 37.34 13.69
N VAL A 97 2.43 36.80 13.90
CA VAL A 97 3.63 37.16 13.13
C VAL A 97 3.52 36.53 11.75
N THR A 98 3.63 37.32 10.68
CA THR A 98 3.38 36.89 9.30
C THR A 98 4.64 36.67 8.48
N SER A 99 5.79 37.18 8.94
CA SER A 99 7.09 36.86 8.35
C SER A 99 8.17 36.83 9.43
N LEU A 100 9.15 35.94 9.26
CA LEU A 100 10.40 35.99 10.01
C LEU A 100 11.39 36.82 9.19
N GLY A 101 11.97 37.85 9.79
CA GLY A 101 12.83 38.81 9.08
C GLY A 101 14.18 38.21 8.65
N ASP A 102 14.80 38.82 7.66
CA ASP A 102 16.14 38.44 7.18
C ASP A 102 17.17 38.53 8.31
N SER A 103 18.09 37.58 8.35
CA SER A 103 19.23 37.55 9.28
C SER A 103 18.85 37.60 10.76
N VAL A 104 17.65 37.13 11.14
CA VAL A 104 17.14 37.22 12.51
C VAL A 104 18.06 36.57 13.55
N LEU A 105 18.75 35.49 13.21
CA LEU A 105 19.73 34.79 14.06
C LEU A 105 21.13 34.77 13.45
N ARG A 106 21.46 35.75 12.61
CA ARG A 106 22.77 35.85 11.98
C ARG A 106 23.54 37.02 12.55
N ASP A 107 24.84 36.82 12.86
CA ASP A 107 25.79 37.89 13.14
C ASP A 107 26.62 38.20 11.89
N PHE A 108 26.87 39.49 11.67
CA PHE A 108 27.76 39.97 10.60
C PHE A 108 29.22 39.85 11.04
N GLY A 109 29.99 39.08 10.35
CA GLY A 109 31.41 38.82 10.65
C GLY A 109 31.71 37.35 10.86
N GLY A 110 30.69 36.51 10.94
CA GLY A 110 30.82 35.05 11.06
C GLY A 110 31.36 34.57 12.41
N TYR A 111 31.41 35.45 13.41
CA TYR A 111 31.90 35.13 14.74
C TYR A 111 30.84 34.46 15.61
N TYR A 112 29.57 34.79 15.41
CA TYR A 112 28.47 34.25 16.20
C TYR A 112 27.47 33.53 15.29
N ARG A 113 27.47 32.22 15.40
CA ARG A 113 26.51 31.35 14.71
C ARG A 113 25.48 30.84 15.70
N PRO A 114 24.24 30.55 15.30
CA PRO A 114 23.24 29.98 16.18
C PRO A 114 23.47 28.47 16.38
N ASP A 115 24.72 28.07 16.64
CA ASP A 115 25.11 26.65 16.78
C ASP A 115 24.38 25.95 17.92
N SER A 116 23.92 26.71 18.92
CA SER A 116 23.16 26.16 20.06
C SER A 116 21.68 25.95 19.77
N LEU A 117 21.15 26.49 18.66
CA LEU A 117 19.72 26.38 18.32
C LEU A 117 19.35 24.95 18.03
N LYS A 118 18.38 24.42 18.78
CA LYS A 118 17.88 23.02 18.64
C LYS A 118 16.42 22.98 18.26
N GLU A 119 15.63 23.92 18.73
CA GLU A 119 14.17 23.91 18.58
C GLU A 119 13.67 25.22 17.99
N VAL A 120 12.78 25.14 17.04
CA VAL A 120 12.10 26.27 16.42
C VAL A 120 10.61 25.97 16.33
N THR A 121 9.78 26.86 16.84
CA THR A 121 8.31 26.79 16.70
C THR A 121 7.87 27.98 15.85
N LEU A 122 7.23 27.67 14.71
CA LEU A 122 6.70 28.67 13.78
C LEU A 122 5.16 28.58 13.76
N PRO A 123 4.46 29.72 13.70
CA PRO A 123 2.99 29.73 13.71
C PRO A 123 2.41 29.52 12.30
N GLU A 124 1.22 28.96 12.24
CA GLU A 124 0.38 29.11 11.06
C GLU A 124 0.06 30.60 10.80
N GLY A 125 0.06 30.99 9.52
CA GLY A 125 -0.04 32.38 9.10
C GLY A 125 1.31 33.03 8.76
N LEU A 126 2.45 32.36 9.03
CA LEU A 126 3.75 32.79 8.53
C LEU A 126 3.84 32.46 7.03
N THR A 127 4.08 33.48 6.20
CA THR A 127 4.10 33.36 4.73
C THR A 127 5.49 33.47 4.13
N TYR A 128 6.43 34.07 4.85
CA TYR A 128 7.81 34.30 4.42
C TYR A 128 8.80 33.93 5.50
N LEU A 129 9.76 33.10 5.14
CA LEU A 129 10.93 32.80 5.95
C LEU A 129 12.12 33.64 5.42
N GLY A 130 12.66 34.51 6.26
CA GLY A 130 13.67 35.49 5.88
C GLY A 130 14.96 34.90 5.32
N ASP A 131 15.67 35.72 4.55
CA ASP A 131 16.99 35.38 4.05
C ASP A 131 17.95 35.16 5.24
N TYR A 132 18.70 34.05 5.23
CA TYR A 132 19.65 33.63 6.27
C TYR A 132 19.04 33.47 7.68
N ALA A 133 17.75 33.20 7.80
CA ALA A 133 17.07 33.16 9.10
C ALA A 133 17.70 32.15 10.08
N PHE A 134 18.13 30.98 9.61
CA PHE A 134 18.75 29.91 10.40
C PHE A 134 20.14 29.51 9.91
N LEU A 135 20.80 30.37 9.13
CA LEU A 135 22.13 30.09 8.59
C LEU A 135 23.09 29.62 9.70
N GLY A 136 23.70 28.46 9.53
CA GLY A 136 24.72 27.91 10.43
C GLY A 136 24.18 27.29 11.71
N ALA A 137 22.87 27.08 11.85
CA ALA A 137 22.26 26.38 12.99
C ALA A 137 22.56 24.88 12.97
N ALA A 138 23.80 24.48 13.21
CA ALA A 138 24.28 23.11 13.04
C ALA A 138 23.61 22.09 13.98
N ASN A 139 23.01 22.51 15.08
CA ASN A 139 22.29 21.67 16.01
C ASN A 139 20.77 21.63 15.77
N LEU A 140 20.25 22.38 14.81
CA LEU A 140 18.85 22.29 14.37
C LEU A 140 18.70 21.08 13.45
N LYS A 141 18.19 19.95 13.98
CA LYS A 141 18.08 18.67 13.26
C LYS A 141 16.76 18.49 12.53
N SER A 142 15.73 19.17 13.00
CA SER A 142 14.39 19.15 12.41
C SER A 142 13.68 20.48 12.65
N ILE A 143 12.72 20.80 11.80
CA ILE A 143 11.84 21.95 11.91
C ILE A 143 10.53 21.65 11.19
N THR A 144 9.41 22.06 11.79
CA THR A 144 8.10 22.04 11.14
C THR A 144 7.83 23.40 10.51
N LEU A 145 7.60 23.41 9.21
CA LEU A 145 7.24 24.62 8.46
C LEU A 145 5.71 24.77 8.40
N PRO A 146 5.17 26.00 8.62
CA PRO A 146 3.73 26.21 8.56
C PRO A 146 3.17 26.03 7.15
N SER A 147 1.96 25.52 7.04
CA SER A 147 1.28 25.25 5.76
C SER A 147 1.09 26.51 4.90
N THR A 148 1.05 27.67 5.52
CA THR A 148 0.88 29.00 4.88
C THR A 148 2.15 29.57 4.24
N LEU A 149 3.29 28.89 4.39
CA LEU A 149 4.58 29.39 3.87
C LEU A 149 4.59 29.37 2.33
N THR A 150 4.93 30.50 1.72
CA THR A 150 4.99 30.64 0.25
C THR A 150 6.41 30.84 -0.28
N THR A 151 7.32 31.28 0.57
CA THR A 151 8.70 31.59 0.15
C THR A 151 9.69 31.19 1.25
N ILE A 152 10.74 30.46 0.86
CA ILE A 152 11.92 30.16 1.66
C ILE A 152 13.04 31.05 1.18
N GLY A 153 13.58 31.86 2.09
CA GLY A 153 14.58 32.89 1.81
C GLY A 153 15.94 32.36 1.40
N LEU A 154 16.81 33.26 0.92
CA LEU A 154 18.19 32.99 0.54
C LEU A 154 18.96 32.44 1.74
N GLY A 155 19.63 31.27 1.58
CA GLY A 155 20.42 30.63 2.64
C GLY A 155 19.67 30.41 3.95
N ALA A 156 18.32 30.33 3.91
CA ALA A 156 17.50 30.30 5.14
C ALA A 156 17.87 29.10 6.05
N PHE A 157 18.26 27.97 5.49
CA PHE A 157 18.71 26.77 6.22
C PHE A 157 20.15 26.36 5.87
N GLU A 158 20.91 27.25 5.24
CA GLU A 158 22.29 26.95 4.83
C GLU A 158 23.13 26.53 6.04
N SER A 159 23.86 25.41 5.89
CA SER A 159 24.73 24.85 6.95
C SER A 159 24.00 24.54 8.25
N THR A 160 22.72 24.22 8.19
CA THR A 160 21.98 23.68 9.35
C THR A 160 22.22 22.17 9.48
N GLY A 161 21.85 21.64 10.66
CA GLY A 161 21.95 20.22 10.94
C GLY A 161 20.79 19.38 10.41
N LEU A 162 19.91 19.91 9.57
CA LEU A 162 18.72 19.24 9.07
C LEU A 162 19.08 17.97 8.30
N THR A 163 18.46 16.85 8.66
CA THR A 163 18.59 15.56 7.97
C THR A 163 17.34 15.21 7.16
N GLY A 164 16.23 15.88 7.40
CA GLY A 164 14.98 15.80 6.67
C GLY A 164 14.16 17.09 6.86
N ILE A 165 13.30 17.40 5.91
CA ILE A 165 12.38 18.53 5.98
C ILE A 165 11.17 18.28 5.09
N THR A 166 9.98 18.66 5.56
CA THR A 166 8.76 18.72 4.75
C THR A 166 8.55 20.17 4.29
N ILE A 167 8.64 20.41 3.00
CA ILE A 167 8.38 21.73 2.40
C ILE A 167 6.85 21.82 2.15
N PRO A 168 6.17 22.86 2.69
CA PRO A 168 4.73 23.01 2.52
C PRO A 168 4.30 23.18 1.06
N SER A 169 3.10 22.66 0.73
CA SER A 169 2.55 22.63 -0.64
C SER A 169 2.33 24.02 -1.26
N ASP A 170 2.24 25.07 -0.46
CA ASP A 170 2.01 26.45 -0.94
C ASP A 170 3.31 27.21 -1.28
N VAL A 171 4.48 26.61 -1.02
CA VAL A 171 5.77 27.19 -1.39
C VAL A 171 5.90 27.28 -2.91
N LYS A 172 6.18 28.49 -3.41
CA LYS A 172 6.37 28.81 -4.83
C LYS A 172 7.81 29.12 -5.18
N THR A 173 8.58 29.63 -4.22
CA THR A 173 9.95 30.08 -4.44
C THR A 173 10.85 29.54 -3.33
N ILE A 174 11.93 28.90 -3.75
CA ILE A 174 13.06 28.52 -2.90
C ILE A 174 14.28 29.30 -3.43
N LYS A 175 14.75 30.27 -2.63
CA LYS A 175 15.82 31.17 -3.06
C LYS A 175 17.20 30.49 -3.00
N GLU A 176 18.22 31.23 -3.43
CA GLU A 176 19.60 30.80 -3.53
C GLU A 176 20.10 30.19 -2.21
N GLY A 177 20.82 29.05 -2.29
CA GLY A 177 21.48 28.40 -1.16
C GLY A 177 20.56 27.95 -0.02
N ALA A 178 19.25 27.96 -0.20
CA ALA A 178 18.28 27.81 0.89
C ALA A 178 18.51 26.58 1.77
N PHE A 179 19.00 25.48 1.20
CA PHE A 179 19.33 24.23 1.91
C PHE A 179 20.80 23.84 1.74
N GLY A 180 21.65 24.75 1.27
CA GLY A 180 23.08 24.47 1.03
C GLY A 180 23.78 23.94 2.29
N GLY A 181 24.63 22.92 2.14
CA GLY A 181 25.42 22.35 3.24
C GLY A 181 24.62 21.64 4.33
N THR A 182 23.37 21.27 4.06
CA THR A 182 22.54 20.47 4.98
C THR A 182 22.86 18.99 4.90
N GLY A 183 22.45 18.25 5.94
CA GLY A 183 22.54 16.78 5.98
C GLY A 183 21.34 16.04 5.38
N LEU A 184 20.54 16.69 4.52
CA LEU A 184 19.35 16.11 3.91
C LEU A 184 19.72 14.84 3.14
N THR A 185 19.03 13.73 3.42
CA THR A 185 19.17 12.46 2.69
C THR A 185 18.18 12.35 1.53
N SER A 186 17.03 12.99 1.68
CA SER A 186 15.99 13.14 0.67
C SER A 186 15.21 14.43 0.92
N VAL A 187 14.56 14.96 -0.11
CA VAL A 187 13.65 16.10 -0.02
C VAL A 187 12.61 16.02 -1.13
N THR A 188 11.37 16.35 -0.79
CA THR A 188 10.28 16.50 -1.78
C THR A 188 10.09 17.98 -2.06
N ILE A 189 10.21 18.37 -3.33
CA ILE A 189 9.90 19.71 -3.81
C ILE A 189 8.41 19.74 -4.17
N PRO A 190 7.60 20.64 -3.58
CA PRO A 190 6.18 20.72 -3.86
C PRO A 190 5.83 21.15 -5.29
N ASP A 191 4.66 20.72 -5.78
CA ASP A 191 4.17 20.95 -7.15
C ASP A 191 3.84 22.42 -7.48
N LYS A 192 3.87 23.33 -6.50
CA LYS A 192 3.70 24.77 -6.74
C LYS A 192 5.02 25.54 -6.85
N VAL A 193 6.16 24.88 -6.63
CA VAL A 193 7.47 25.52 -6.79
C VAL A 193 7.75 25.80 -8.25
N GLU A 194 7.93 27.07 -8.59
CA GLU A 194 8.21 27.55 -9.93
C GLU A 194 9.69 27.91 -10.13
N THR A 195 10.37 28.31 -9.05
CA THR A 195 11.75 28.79 -9.09
C THR A 195 12.61 28.12 -8.03
N LEU A 196 13.73 27.56 -8.46
CA LEU A 196 14.82 27.10 -7.63
C LEU A 196 16.02 28.00 -7.87
N GLY A 197 16.47 28.72 -6.84
CA GLY A 197 17.60 29.64 -6.90
C GLY A 197 18.94 28.96 -7.15
N GLN A 198 20.01 29.72 -7.20
CA GLN A 198 21.37 29.21 -7.30
C GLN A 198 21.73 28.38 -6.06
N GLY A 199 22.39 27.23 -6.24
CA GLY A 199 22.97 26.44 -5.14
C GLY A 199 21.98 25.97 -4.07
N VAL A 200 20.69 25.85 -4.39
CA VAL A 200 19.66 25.48 -3.37
C VAL A 200 20.07 24.28 -2.55
N PHE A 201 20.70 23.28 -3.16
CA PHE A 201 21.18 22.07 -2.51
C PHE A 201 22.70 21.90 -2.59
N GLU A 202 23.43 23.00 -2.80
CA GLU A 202 24.89 22.98 -2.84
C GLU A 202 25.47 22.33 -1.59
N ASN A 203 26.46 21.43 -1.74
CA ASN A 203 27.10 20.70 -0.64
C ASN A 203 26.17 19.85 0.25
N CYS A 204 25.00 19.42 -0.25
CA CYS A 204 24.16 18.43 0.41
C CYS A 204 24.76 17.03 0.21
N THR A 205 25.86 16.72 0.91
CA THR A 205 26.69 15.53 0.68
C THR A 205 25.99 14.21 0.97
N GLN A 206 24.85 14.21 1.67
CA GLN A 206 24.06 13.01 2.01
C GLN A 206 22.84 12.82 1.09
N LEU A 207 22.53 13.76 0.22
CA LEU A 207 21.38 13.69 -0.68
C LEU A 207 21.64 12.62 -1.74
N THR A 208 20.79 11.58 -1.77
CA THR A 208 20.97 10.42 -2.67
C THR A 208 20.14 10.50 -3.94
N SER A 209 18.96 11.10 -3.85
CA SER A 209 18.05 11.27 -4.99
C SER A 209 17.15 12.47 -4.79
N ILE A 210 16.65 13.04 -5.91
CA ILE A 210 15.68 14.13 -5.88
C ILE A 210 14.78 14.07 -7.11
N ASN A 211 13.49 14.40 -6.92
CA ASN A 211 12.53 14.61 -7.99
C ASN A 211 12.28 16.10 -8.22
N ILE A 212 12.39 16.56 -9.45
CA ILE A 212 12.08 17.94 -9.85
C ILE A 212 10.65 17.97 -10.42
N PRO A 213 9.71 18.64 -9.75
CA PRO A 213 8.33 18.69 -10.20
C PRO A 213 8.18 19.46 -11.51
N LYS A 214 7.17 19.11 -12.28
CA LYS A 214 6.89 19.73 -13.59
C LYS A 214 6.63 21.24 -13.52
N SER A 215 6.23 21.77 -12.37
CA SER A 215 5.98 23.19 -12.12
C SER A 215 7.23 24.07 -12.19
N VAL A 216 8.42 23.50 -12.02
CA VAL A 216 9.68 24.26 -12.01
C VAL A 216 9.97 24.81 -13.40
N LYS A 217 10.06 26.14 -13.49
CA LYS A 217 10.31 26.90 -14.72
C LYS A 217 11.76 27.34 -14.86
N SER A 218 12.43 27.60 -13.71
CA SER A 218 13.83 28.02 -13.71
C SER A 218 14.65 27.35 -12.62
N MET A 219 15.91 27.03 -12.95
CA MET A 219 16.91 26.46 -12.06
C MET A 219 18.21 27.26 -12.15
N GLY A 220 18.74 27.65 -10.98
CA GLY A 220 20.01 28.34 -10.88
C GLY A 220 21.23 27.46 -11.13
N ILE A 221 22.42 28.07 -11.30
CA ILE A 221 23.72 27.36 -11.33
C ILE A 221 24.02 26.70 -9.98
N LEU A 222 25.00 25.78 -9.94
CA LEU A 222 25.51 25.14 -8.72
C LEU A 222 24.44 24.40 -7.91
N MET A 223 23.27 24.10 -8.51
CA MET A 223 22.10 23.55 -7.81
C MET A 223 22.46 22.37 -6.93
N PHE A 224 23.34 21.48 -7.40
CA PHE A 224 23.76 20.26 -6.76
C PHE A 224 25.28 20.15 -6.59
N ASP A 225 26.00 21.28 -6.70
CA ASP A 225 27.45 21.26 -6.54
C ASP A 225 27.84 20.64 -5.20
N GLY A 226 28.80 19.73 -5.18
CA GLY A 226 29.24 19.04 -3.98
C GLY A 226 28.26 17.99 -3.40
N CYS A 227 27.16 17.67 -4.09
CA CYS A 227 26.24 16.58 -3.70
C CYS A 227 26.86 15.21 -4.06
N THR A 228 27.88 14.79 -3.34
CA THR A 228 28.72 13.62 -3.68
C THR A 228 27.99 12.27 -3.58
N ALA A 229 26.90 12.18 -2.82
CA ALA A 229 26.08 10.97 -2.71
C ALA A 229 24.92 10.92 -3.74
N LEU A 230 24.71 11.99 -4.54
CA LEU A 230 23.59 12.10 -5.45
C LEU A 230 23.78 11.22 -6.69
N THR A 231 22.97 10.15 -6.78
CA THR A 231 23.07 9.17 -7.87
C THR A 231 21.86 9.20 -8.81
N CYS A 232 20.77 9.85 -8.43
CA CYS A 232 19.55 9.88 -9.22
C CYS A 232 18.84 11.23 -9.14
N ILE A 233 18.56 11.83 -10.29
CA ILE A 233 17.65 12.96 -10.44
C ILE A 233 16.57 12.57 -11.44
N THR A 234 15.30 12.80 -11.08
CA THR A 234 14.18 12.60 -11.98
C THR A 234 13.49 13.94 -12.22
N PHE A 235 13.10 14.20 -13.45
CA PHE A 235 12.21 15.30 -13.81
C PHE A 235 10.82 14.73 -14.06
N GLU A 236 9.80 15.32 -13.46
CA GLU A 236 8.43 14.90 -13.73
C GLU A 236 8.06 15.16 -15.20
N PRO A 237 7.34 14.21 -15.84
CA PRO A 237 6.84 14.40 -17.19
C PRO A 237 5.95 15.65 -17.34
N GLY A 238 6.04 16.30 -18.49
CA GLY A 238 5.37 17.57 -18.72
C GLY A 238 6.13 18.76 -18.10
N SER A 239 7.44 18.61 -17.90
CA SER A 239 8.30 19.64 -17.31
C SER A 239 8.16 21.00 -18.00
N GLN A 240 7.87 22.04 -17.23
CA GLN A 240 7.76 23.43 -17.68
C GLN A 240 9.11 24.18 -17.66
N LEU A 241 10.22 23.46 -17.45
CA LEU A 241 11.54 24.06 -17.34
C LEU A 241 11.93 24.81 -18.63
N THR A 242 12.02 26.12 -18.54
CA THR A 242 12.41 27.00 -19.65
C THR A 242 13.82 27.55 -19.51
N GLU A 243 14.25 27.75 -18.26
CA GLU A 243 15.51 28.39 -17.92
C GLU A 243 16.36 27.47 -17.05
N VAL A 244 17.53 27.11 -17.55
CA VAL A 244 18.60 26.46 -16.80
C VAL A 244 19.79 27.42 -16.84
N ALA A 245 20.10 28.04 -15.72
CA ALA A 245 21.22 28.96 -15.65
C ALA A 245 22.54 28.24 -15.98
N SER A 246 23.44 28.95 -16.65
CA SER A 246 24.74 28.43 -17.06
C SER A 246 25.77 29.52 -16.87
N SER A 247 26.87 29.18 -16.24
CA SER A 247 28.02 30.08 -16.07
C SER A 247 29.28 29.22 -15.96
N SER A 248 29.94 28.95 -17.07
CA SER A 248 31.20 28.18 -17.04
C SER A 248 32.24 28.83 -16.13
N PRO A 249 32.89 28.10 -15.21
CA PRO A 249 32.84 26.62 -15.02
C PRO A 249 31.74 26.10 -14.07
N TRP A 250 30.80 26.94 -13.64
CA TRP A 250 29.80 26.68 -12.61
C TRP A 250 28.53 26.10 -13.24
N GLU A 251 28.44 24.80 -13.32
CA GLU A 251 27.33 24.10 -13.95
C GLU A 251 26.36 23.49 -12.92
N LEU A 252 25.20 23.07 -13.38
CA LEU A 252 24.12 22.55 -12.54
C LEU A 252 24.52 21.32 -11.72
N PHE A 253 25.32 20.41 -12.31
CA PHE A 253 25.68 19.11 -11.76
C PHE A 253 27.16 18.95 -11.43
N THR A 254 27.91 20.04 -11.33
CA THR A 254 29.32 20.02 -10.95
C THR A 254 29.48 19.41 -9.57
N GLY A 255 30.53 18.61 -9.35
CA GLY A 255 30.83 18.04 -8.02
C GLY A 255 29.87 16.95 -7.53
N THR A 256 28.93 16.51 -8.36
CA THR A 256 28.03 15.40 -8.03
C THR A 256 28.73 14.03 -8.16
N SER A 257 28.06 12.94 -7.73
CA SER A 257 28.55 11.58 -7.88
C SER A 257 28.90 11.24 -9.34
N SER A 258 30.00 10.50 -9.53
CA SER A 258 30.35 9.91 -10.81
C SER A 258 29.28 8.93 -11.33
N GLU A 259 28.41 8.44 -10.47
CA GLU A 259 27.32 7.50 -10.80
C GLU A 259 25.99 8.20 -11.07
N LEU A 260 25.96 9.54 -11.03
CA LEU A 260 24.71 10.30 -11.23
C LEU A 260 24.05 9.95 -12.58
N LYS A 261 22.77 9.63 -12.51
CA LYS A 261 21.87 9.51 -13.67
C LYS A 261 20.73 10.51 -13.56
N VAL A 262 20.44 11.17 -14.68
CA VAL A 262 19.37 12.18 -14.78
C VAL A 262 18.31 11.64 -15.71
N TYR A 263 17.09 11.44 -15.22
CA TYR A 263 15.96 10.94 -16.01
C TYR A 263 15.01 12.07 -16.37
N CYS A 264 14.75 12.22 -17.66
CA CYS A 264 13.88 13.27 -18.17
C CYS A 264 13.25 12.88 -19.51
N GLU A 265 12.20 13.61 -19.92
CA GLU A 265 11.65 13.50 -21.27
C GLU A 265 12.69 13.89 -22.34
N PRO A 266 12.61 13.31 -23.55
CA PRO A 266 13.56 13.56 -24.64
C PRO A 266 13.79 15.05 -24.93
N ASP A 267 12.72 15.86 -24.92
CA ASP A 267 12.76 17.29 -25.22
C ASP A 267 13.58 18.09 -24.19
N LEU A 268 13.65 17.62 -22.96
CA LEU A 268 14.38 18.28 -21.88
C LEU A 268 15.89 18.03 -21.97
N LYS A 269 16.31 16.92 -22.60
CA LYS A 269 17.73 16.53 -22.70
C LYS A 269 18.61 17.66 -23.22
N SER A 270 18.18 18.35 -24.27
CA SER A 270 18.96 19.44 -24.89
C SER A 270 19.21 20.62 -23.94
N LYS A 271 18.31 20.86 -22.98
CA LYS A 271 18.46 21.92 -21.97
C LYS A 271 19.42 21.53 -20.83
N LEU A 272 19.55 20.22 -20.59
CA LEU A 272 20.39 19.67 -19.50
C LEU A 272 21.79 19.27 -20.00
N SER A 273 21.97 19.04 -21.30
CA SER A 273 23.27 18.73 -21.91
C SER A 273 24.30 19.84 -21.66
N GLY A 274 25.54 19.44 -21.36
CA GLY A 274 26.62 20.38 -21.07
C GLY A 274 26.51 21.09 -19.72
N ARG A 275 25.71 20.57 -18.79
CA ARG A 275 25.49 21.15 -17.45
C ARG A 275 26.26 20.41 -16.34
N GLY A 276 27.40 19.82 -16.65
CA GLY A 276 28.29 19.18 -15.67
C GLY A 276 28.08 17.66 -15.50
N VAL A 277 27.18 17.07 -16.25
CA VAL A 277 27.05 15.60 -16.34
C VAL A 277 27.17 15.15 -17.80
N PRO A 278 27.85 14.02 -18.09
CA PRO A 278 27.96 13.48 -19.44
C PRO A 278 26.59 13.14 -20.05
N ASP A 279 26.42 13.43 -21.34
CA ASP A 279 25.15 13.25 -22.06
C ASP A 279 24.61 11.81 -22.02
N GLU A 280 25.49 10.80 -21.93
CA GLU A 280 25.12 9.40 -21.79
C GLU A 280 24.46 9.07 -20.44
N ARG A 281 24.58 9.96 -19.44
CA ARG A 281 23.95 9.84 -18.13
C ARG A 281 22.63 10.60 -18.04
N ILE A 282 22.29 11.38 -19.07
CA ILE A 282 20.97 11.97 -19.25
C ILE A 282 20.10 10.95 -19.98
N ILE A 283 19.29 10.24 -19.21
CA ILE A 283 18.51 9.08 -19.64
C ILE A 283 17.10 9.55 -20.02
N THR A 284 16.74 9.30 -21.26
CA THR A 284 15.42 9.70 -21.79
C THR A 284 14.51 8.52 -22.06
N THR A 285 14.93 7.31 -21.68
CA THR A 285 14.13 6.10 -21.87
C THR A 285 14.15 5.24 -20.61
N VAL A 286 13.10 4.48 -20.40
CA VAL A 286 13.02 3.44 -19.37
C VAL A 286 12.86 2.08 -20.01
N ASP A 287 13.27 1.05 -19.27
CA ASP A 287 13.14 -0.33 -19.72
C ASP A 287 11.72 -0.83 -19.45
N VAL A 288 11.09 -1.39 -20.48
CA VAL A 288 9.79 -2.05 -20.41
C VAL A 288 9.95 -3.46 -20.94
N THR A 289 9.53 -4.44 -20.17
CA THR A 289 9.54 -5.85 -20.58
C THR A 289 8.11 -6.25 -20.93
N LEU A 290 7.88 -6.61 -22.20
CA LEU A 290 6.60 -7.09 -22.69
C LEU A 290 6.58 -8.62 -22.65
N VAL A 291 5.56 -9.21 -22.03
CA VAL A 291 5.39 -10.65 -21.87
C VAL A 291 4.10 -11.09 -22.54
N ASP A 292 4.19 -12.03 -23.48
CA ASP A 292 3.07 -12.71 -24.12
C ASP A 292 3.29 -14.23 -24.07
N GLY A 293 2.70 -14.86 -23.06
CA GLY A 293 2.99 -16.26 -22.73
C GLY A 293 4.47 -16.46 -22.44
N ASP A 294 5.13 -17.34 -23.21
CA ASP A 294 6.56 -17.62 -23.07
C ASP A 294 7.46 -16.60 -23.80
N THR A 295 6.86 -15.68 -24.55
CA THR A 295 7.61 -14.67 -25.32
C THR A 295 7.88 -13.46 -24.45
N ILE A 296 9.15 -13.11 -24.28
CA ILE A 296 9.62 -11.96 -23.51
C ILE A 296 10.33 -10.99 -24.46
N THR A 297 9.82 -9.78 -24.57
CA THR A 297 10.37 -8.75 -25.45
C THR A 297 10.78 -7.52 -24.66
N PRO A 298 12.09 -7.24 -24.52
CA PRO A 298 12.56 -6.00 -23.90
C PRO A 298 12.38 -4.82 -24.85
N LYS A 299 11.95 -3.68 -24.31
CA LYS A 299 11.76 -2.41 -25.02
C LYS A 299 12.36 -1.26 -24.23
N LYS A 300 12.76 -0.22 -24.95
CA LYS A 300 13.05 1.08 -24.37
C LYS A 300 11.96 2.05 -24.81
N ILE A 301 11.28 2.63 -23.83
CA ILE A 301 10.17 3.57 -24.03
C ILE A 301 10.63 4.92 -23.50
N ASP A 302 10.24 5.99 -24.19
CA ASP A 302 10.57 7.35 -23.76
C ASP A 302 10.03 7.60 -22.34
N TYR A 303 10.89 8.15 -21.50
CA TYR A 303 10.52 8.56 -20.15
C TYR A 303 9.38 9.59 -20.21
N GLY A 304 8.30 9.33 -19.51
CA GLY A 304 7.11 10.16 -19.52
C GLY A 304 6.10 9.86 -20.63
N ALA A 305 6.38 8.92 -21.52
CA ALA A 305 5.37 8.45 -22.48
C ALA A 305 4.26 7.67 -21.76
N ASP A 306 3.09 7.65 -22.35
CA ASP A 306 1.95 6.83 -21.91
C ASP A 306 1.91 5.49 -22.65
N ILE A 307 0.86 4.68 -22.38
CA ILE A 307 0.70 3.34 -22.94
C ILE A 307 0.59 3.34 -24.48
N THR A 308 0.22 4.46 -25.12
CA THR A 308 0.11 4.56 -26.58
C THR A 308 1.47 4.40 -27.28
N ALA A 309 2.57 4.61 -26.55
CA ALA A 309 3.91 4.31 -27.05
C ALA A 309 4.09 2.83 -27.44
N LEU A 310 3.24 1.94 -26.91
CA LEU A 310 3.23 0.51 -27.22
C LEU A 310 2.23 0.13 -28.31
N ASP A 311 1.53 1.05 -28.94
CA ASP A 311 0.52 0.73 -29.97
C ASP A 311 1.08 -0.08 -31.15
N LYS A 312 2.33 0.15 -31.50
CA LYS A 312 3.04 -0.61 -32.54
C LYS A 312 3.54 -1.97 -32.08
N ASP A 313 3.57 -2.20 -30.78
CA ASP A 313 4.09 -3.41 -30.14
C ASP A 313 2.96 -4.32 -29.64
N LYS A 314 1.70 -4.02 -30.00
CA LYS A 314 0.56 -4.88 -29.70
C LYS A 314 0.77 -6.25 -30.36
N PRO A 315 0.82 -7.34 -29.57
CA PRO A 315 1.01 -8.66 -30.14
C PRO A 315 -0.19 -9.08 -30.96
N ILE A 316 0.04 -9.95 -31.93
CA ILE A 316 -1.02 -10.55 -32.76
C ILE A 316 -1.04 -12.04 -32.46
N LYS A 317 -2.19 -12.53 -32.02
CA LYS A 317 -2.43 -13.96 -31.76
C LYS A 317 -3.65 -14.40 -32.55
N PRO A 318 -3.47 -15.32 -33.52
CA PRO A 318 -4.57 -15.75 -34.39
C PRO A 318 -5.80 -16.20 -33.58
N GLY A 319 -6.95 -15.64 -33.91
CA GLY A 319 -8.23 -15.97 -33.26
C GLY A 319 -8.45 -15.31 -31.89
N TYR A 320 -7.47 -14.59 -31.33
CA TYR A 320 -7.60 -13.88 -30.06
C TYR A 320 -7.69 -12.37 -30.27
N THR A 321 -8.50 -11.70 -29.47
CA THR A 321 -8.55 -10.23 -29.42
C THR A 321 -7.66 -9.74 -28.28
N PHE A 322 -6.68 -8.88 -28.60
CA PHE A 322 -5.86 -8.22 -27.61
C PHE A 322 -6.71 -7.25 -26.78
N THR A 323 -6.66 -7.36 -25.45
CA THR A 323 -7.48 -6.56 -24.53
C THR A 323 -6.71 -5.45 -23.83
N GLY A 324 -5.39 -5.44 -23.93
CA GLY A 324 -4.54 -4.44 -23.33
C GLY A 324 -3.31 -5.04 -22.65
N TRP A 325 -2.53 -4.14 -22.06
CA TRP A 325 -1.38 -4.50 -21.24
C TRP A 325 -1.76 -4.50 -19.77
N TYR A 326 -1.24 -5.46 -19.00
CA TYR A 326 -1.55 -5.70 -17.60
C TYR A 326 -0.26 -5.69 -16.77
N THR A 327 -0.37 -5.36 -15.48
CA THR A 327 0.77 -5.33 -14.55
C THR A 327 1.04 -6.67 -13.88
N ASP A 328 0.13 -7.61 -14.00
CA ASP A 328 0.18 -8.95 -13.40
C ASP A 328 0.09 -10.04 -14.48
N ALA A 329 0.72 -11.18 -14.22
CA ALA A 329 0.76 -12.31 -15.16
C ALA A 329 -0.61 -12.94 -15.42
N ASP A 330 -1.56 -12.82 -14.49
CA ASP A 330 -2.93 -13.31 -14.63
C ASP A 330 -3.82 -12.36 -15.44
N CYS A 331 -3.27 -11.19 -15.84
CA CYS A 331 -3.97 -10.15 -16.60
C CYS A 331 -5.26 -9.69 -15.93
N THR A 332 -5.22 -9.46 -14.62
CA THR A 332 -6.35 -8.99 -13.80
C THR A 332 -6.30 -7.48 -13.55
N ILE A 333 -5.09 -6.90 -13.53
CA ILE A 333 -4.84 -5.48 -13.24
C ILE A 333 -4.36 -4.80 -14.52
N PRO A 334 -5.24 -4.09 -15.24
CA PRO A 334 -4.83 -3.38 -16.46
C PRO A 334 -3.85 -2.25 -16.13
N TYR A 335 -2.85 -2.04 -17.00
CA TYR A 335 -2.00 -0.86 -16.91
C TYR A 335 -2.85 0.37 -17.24
N PRO A 336 -2.94 1.37 -16.33
CA PRO A 336 -3.82 2.52 -16.54
C PRO A 336 -3.39 3.38 -17.73
N ASP A 337 -4.33 3.80 -18.59
CA ASP A 337 -4.03 4.61 -19.79
C ASP A 337 -3.33 5.93 -19.47
N ALA A 338 -3.66 6.54 -18.33
CA ALA A 338 -3.07 7.81 -17.91
C ALA A 338 -1.73 7.65 -17.16
N GLN A 339 -1.28 6.43 -16.91
CA GLN A 339 -0.03 6.19 -16.22
C GLN A 339 1.15 6.35 -17.18
N LEU A 340 2.10 7.20 -16.80
CA LEU A 340 3.30 7.46 -17.59
C LEU A 340 4.43 6.49 -17.25
N PHE A 341 5.29 6.16 -18.22
CA PHE A 341 6.47 5.33 -18.02
C PHE A 341 7.59 6.14 -17.34
N THR A 342 7.55 6.15 -16.01
CA THR A 342 8.53 6.86 -15.16
C THR A 342 9.33 5.93 -14.25
N ASN A 343 9.02 4.63 -14.24
CA ASN A 343 9.70 3.66 -13.38
C ASN A 343 11.11 3.37 -13.88
N ILE A 344 12.11 4.01 -13.27
CA ILE A 344 13.53 3.87 -13.61
C ILE A 344 14.13 2.47 -13.31
N LYS A 345 13.43 1.64 -12.55
CA LYS A 345 13.81 0.23 -12.30
C LYS A 345 13.28 -0.71 -13.38
N GLY A 346 12.50 -0.21 -14.32
CA GLY A 346 11.83 -0.98 -15.35
C GLY A 346 10.40 -1.39 -14.99
N THR A 347 9.62 -1.68 -16.01
CA THR A 347 8.21 -2.08 -15.90
C THR A 347 8.01 -3.37 -16.69
N THR A 348 7.37 -4.38 -16.09
CA THR A 348 6.95 -5.59 -16.81
C THR A 348 5.46 -5.50 -17.10
N LEU A 349 5.08 -5.72 -18.35
CA LEU A 349 3.70 -5.71 -18.81
C LEU A 349 3.37 -7.03 -19.48
N TYR A 350 2.19 -7.55 -19.19
CA TYR A 350 1.67 -8.80 -19.70
C TYR A 350 0.56 -8.55 -20.72
N ALA A 351 0.63 -9.24 -21.86
CA ALA A 351 -0.37 -9.14 -22.91
C ALA A 351 -1.67 -9.84 -22.47
N GLY A 352 -2.75 -9.09 -22.39
CA GLY A 352 -4.08 -9.64 -22.11
C GLY A 352 -4.82 -10.03 -23.38
N TRP A 353 -5.53 -11.16 -23.31
CA TRP A 353 -6.30 -11.71 -24.41
C TRP A 353 -7.75 -11.94 -23.98
N ALA A 354 -8.69 -11.65 -24.85
CA ALA A 354 -10.08 -12.03 -24.64
C ALA A 354 -10.21 -13.56 -24.77
N SER A 355 -10.21 -14.24 -23.63
CA SER A 355 -10.28 -15.69 -23.56
C SER A 355 -11.04 -16.14 -22.30
N SER A 356 -11.65 -17.31 -22.36
CA SER A 356 -12.23 -18.00 -21.21
C SER A 356 -11.36 -19.19 -20.82
N ASP A 357 -11.29 -19.48 -19.53
CA ASP A 357 -10.65 -20.68 -19.01
C ASP A 357 -11.60 -21.85 -19.17
N LEU A 358 -11.15 -22.85 -19.91
CA LEU A 358 -11.91 -24.07 -20.20
C LEU A 358 -11.29 -25.26 -19.49
N THR A 359 -12.09 -25.95 -18.69
CA THR A 359 -11.70 -27.23 -18.07
C THR A 359 -12.51 -28.35 -18.72
N VAL A 360 -11.83 -29.37 -19.20
CA VAL A 360 -12.43 -30.52 -19.91
C VAL A 360 -12.08 -31.80 -19.20
N LYS A 361 -13.10 -32.57 -18.87
CA LYS A 361 -12.95 -33.91 -18.29
C LYS A 361 -13.56 -34.96 -19.22
N ASN A 362 -12.81 -36.02 -19.45
CA ASN A 362 -13.24 -37.20 -20.26
C ASN A 362 -13.61 -36.87 -21.72
N GLY A 363 -12.96 -35.88 -22.33
CA GLY A 363 -13.22 -35.48 -23.70
C GLY A 363 -12.03 -34.79 -24.37
N THR A 364 -12.17 -34.55 -25.67
CA THR A 364 -11.23 -33.77 -26.50
C THR A 364 -11.94 -32.56 -27.07
N ILE A 365 -11.18 -31.56 -27.46
CA ILE A 365 -11.72 -30.34 -28.06
C ILE A 365 -11.15 -30.08 -29.45
N SER A 366 -11.94 -29.44 -30.28
CA SER A 366 -11.49 -28.72 -31.46
C SER A 366 -12.07 -27.30 -31.41
N VAL A 367 -11.24 -26.33 -31.75
CA VAL A 367 -11.60 -24.91 -31.62
C VAL A 367 -11.46 -24.22 -32.97
N VAL A 368 -12.47 -23.43 -33.31
CA VAL A 368 -12.48 -22.60 -34.51
C VAL A 368 -12.72 -21.16 -34.07
N ALA A 369 -11.84 -20.25 -34.47
CA ALA A 369 -11.98 -18.83 -34.17
C ALA A 369 -13.27 -18.24 -34.77
N SER A 370 -13.68 -17.07 -34.30
CA SER A 370 -14.88 -16.39 -34.79
C SER A 370 -14.82 -16.02 -36.28
N ASP A 371 -13.63 -15.97 -36.88
CA ASP A 371 -13.41 -15.77 -38.33
C ASP A 371 -13.39 -17.05 -39.16
N GLY A 372 -13.62 -18.21 -38.52
CA GLY A 372 -13.59 -19.51 -39.15
C GLY A 372 -12.23 -20.20 -39.20
N THR A 373 -11.17 -19.62 -38.65
CA THR A 373 -9.82 -20.19 -38.63
C THR A 373 -9.72 -21.30 -37.57
N PRO A 374 -9.28 -22.53 -37.93
CA PRO A 374 -9.03 -23.58 -36.94
C PRO A 374 -7.85 -23.21 -36.04
N LEU A 375 -8.03 -23.38 -34.73
CA LEU A 375 -7.00 -23.09 -33.73
C LEU A 375 -6.44 -24.37 -33.13
N ALA A 376 -5.11 -24.52 -33.11
CA ALA A 376 -4.44 -25.61 -32.44
C ALA A 376 -4.34 -25.29 -30.94
N ILE A 377 -5.34 -25.69 -30.16
CA ILE A 377 -5.38 -25.51 -28.71
C ILE A 377 -5.17 -26.86 -28.04
N GLU A 378 -4.11 -26.96 -27.24
CA GLU A 378 -3.81 -28.17 -26.47
C GLU A 378 -4.36 -28.04 -25.04
N LEU A 379 -4.96 -29.12 -24.56
CA LEU A 379 -5.36 -29.24 -23.14
C LEU A 379 -4.15 -29.63 -22.30
N LYS A 380 -3.72 -28.74 -21.42
CA LYS A 380 -2.70 -29.00 -20.39
C LYS A 380 -3.42 -29.41 -19.09
N ASN A 381 -3.28 -30.68 -18.70
CA ASN A 381 -4.01 -31.24 -17.53
C ASN A 381 -5.54 -31.05 -17.61
N GLY A 382 -6.10 -31.14 -18.80
CA GLY A 382 -7.54 -30.93 -19.02
C GLY A 382 -7.97 -29.46 -19.09
N GLN A 383 -7.03 -28.51 -19.08
CA GLN A 383 -7.32 -27.07 -19.09
C GLN A 383 -6.74 -26.38 -20.33
N ALA A 384 -7.45 -25.37 -20.81
CA ALA A 384 -6.99 -24.50 -21.90
C ALA A 384 -7.61 -23.11 -21.79
N LYS A 385 -6.92 -22.09 -22.33
CA LYS A 385 -7.50 -20.76 -22.59
C LYS A 385 -8.04 -20.72 -24.02
N VAL A 386 -9.32 -20.44 -24.17
CA VAL A 386 -10.02 -20.44 -25.47
C VAL A 386 -10.49 -19.02 -25.79
N PRO A 387 -10.25 -18.53 -27.04
CA PRO A 387 -10.64 -17.16 -27.40
C PRO A 387 -12.14 -16.93 -27.26
N ALA A 388 -12.50 -15.73 -26.80
CA ALA A 388 -13.89 -15.27 -26.80
C ALA A 388 -14.46 -15.24 -28.22
N GLY A 389 -15.70 -15.66 -28.38
CA GLY A 389 -16.37 -15.76 -29.69
C GLY A 389 -15.94 -16.96 -30.53
N ALA A 390 -14.97 -17.77 -30.08
CA ALA A 390 -14.60 -19.00 -30.77
C ALA A 390 -15.68 -20.05 -30.59
N THR A 391 -15.81 -20.89 -31.59
CA THR A 391 -16.68 -22.10 -31.55
C THR A 391 -15.86 -23.29 -31.07
N VAL A 392 -16.26 -23.87 -29.95
CA VAL A 392 -15.64 -25.06 -29.39
C VAL A 392 -16.52 -26.26 -29.66
N THR A 393 -15.93 -27.29 -30.22
CA THR A 393 -16.57 -28.57 -30.40
C THR A 393 -15.92 -29.56 -29.45
N PHE A 394 -16.74 -30.21 -28.65
CA PHE A 394 -16.35 -31.28 -27.74
C PHE A 394 -16.67 -32.62 -28.37
N ASP A 395 -15.71 -33.51 -28.27
CA ASP A 395 -15.86 -34.87 -28.69
C ASP A 395 -15.50 -35.79 -27.51
N ARG A 396 -16.33 -36.75 -27.21
CA ARG A 396 -16.10 -37.68 -26.12
C ARG A 396 -14.81 -38.45 -26.36
N ALA A 397 -13.96 -38.56 -25.34
CA ALA A 397 -12.86 -39.51 -25.37
C ALA A 397 -13.41 -40.96 -25.41
N ALA A 398 -12.81 -41.81 -26.23
CA ALA A 398 -13.17 -43.23 -26.24
C ALA A 398 -13.04 -43.78 -24.81
N ALA A 399 -14.12 -44.37 -24.28
CA ALA A 399 -14.09 -44.97 -22.95
C ALA A 399 -13.05 -46.09 -22.93
N THR A 400 -12.20 -46.10 -21.94
CA THR A 400 -11.21 -47.16 -21.68
C THR A 400 -11.89 -48.44 -21.14
N ASP A 401 -13.12 -48.29 -20.66
CA ASP A 401 -13.96 -49.40 -20.16
C ASP A 401 -15.15 -49.64 -21.09
N ASN A 402 -15.21 -50.81 -21.66
CA ASN A 402 -16.25 -51.21 -22.61
C ASN A 402 -17.66 -51.31 -21.99
N ASP A 403 -17.76 -51.29 -20.68
CA ASP A 403 -19.02 -51.38 -19.93
C ASP A 403 -19.64 -50.00 -19.65
N LEU A 404 -18.99 -48.91 -20.08
CA LEU A 404 -19.47 -47.55 -19.88
C LEU A 404 -19.98 -46.93 -21.18
N LYS A 405 -21.26 -46.53 -21.21
CA LYS A 405 -21.86 -45.72 -22.29
C LYS A 405 -21.96 -44.24 -21.88
N PHE A 406 -21.72 -43.36 -22.83
CA PHE A 406 -21.97 -41.95 -22.67
C PHE A 406 -23.45 -41.69 -22.33
N ASP A 407 -23.69 -40.84 -21.36
CA ASP A 407 -25.02 -40.42 -20.95
C ASP A 407 -25.31 -38.99 -21.38
N HIS A 408 -24.55 -38.03 -20.87
CA HIS A 408 -24.70 -36.62 -21.23
C HIS A 408 -23.44 -35.82 -20.89
N TRP A 409 -23.39 -34.56 -21.34
CA TRP A 409 -22.40 -33.59 -20.92
C TRP A 409 -22.93 -32.79 -19.73
N ASN A 410 -22.15 -32.72 -18.67
CA ASN A 410 -22.35 -31.78 -17.57
C ASN A 410 -21.58 -30.51 -17.90
N ILE A 411 -22.27 -29.35 -17.94
CA ILE A 411 -21.68 -28.07 -18.37
C ILE A 411 -21.98 -27.00 -17.30
N SER A 412 -20.94 -26.42 -16.75
CA SER A 412 -21.02 -25.25 -15.84
C SER A 412 -20.29 -24.04 -16.41
N GLY A 413 -20.60 -22.85 -15.93
CA GLY A 413 -20.00 -21.60 -16.40
C GLY A 413 -20.64 -20.99 -17.65
N LEU A 414 -21.64 -21.64 -18.25
CA LEU A 414 -22.46 -21.10 -19.34
C LEU A 414 -23.88 -20.79 -18.84
N ASN A 415 -24.46 -19.69 -19.31
CA ASN A 415 -25.88 -19.41 -19.13
C ASN A 415 -26.75 -20.41 -19.90
N GLU A 416 -28.02 -20.58 -19.56
CA GLU A 416 -28.90 -21.56 -20.17
C GLU A 416 -29.12 -21.36 -21.69
N ASP A 417 -29.05 -20.11 -22.16
CA ASP A 417 -29.16 -19.74 -23.58
C ASP A 417 -27.86 -19.95 -24.36
N GLU A 418 -26.72 -20.06 -23.66
CA GLU A 418 -25.40 -20.34 -24.24
C GLU A 418 -25.08 -21.83 -24.29
N LYS A 419 -25.78 -22.65 -23.49
CA LYS A 419 -25.58 -24.09 -23.47
C LYS A 419 -26.11 -24.78 -24.76
N PRO A 420 -25.43 -25.85 -25.20
CA PRO A 420 -25.98 -26.71 -26.24
C PRO A 420 -27.39 -27.19 -25.86
N LYS A 421 -28.32 -27.12 -26.81
CA LYS A 421 -29.73 -27.51 -26.58
C LYS A 421 -29.92 -29.01 -26.27
N ASP A 422 -29.01 -29.85 -26.74
CA ASP A 422 -29.00 -31.27 -26.50
C ASP A 422 -27.63 -31.72 -26.04
N THR A 423 -27.51 -32.01 -24.74
CA THR A 423 -26.27 -32.48 -24.10
C THR A 423 -26.12 -34.00 -24.11
N SER A 424 -27.09 -34.74 -24.70
CA SER A 424 -27.05 -36.19 -24.82
C SER A 424 -26.26 -36.68 -26.03
N GLN A 425 -25.85 -35.80 -26.94
CA GLN A 425 -25.03 -36.13 -28.10
C GLN A 425 -23.56 -36.32 -27.70
N GLU A 426 -22.90 -37.35 -28.24
CA GLU A 426 -21.47 -37.62 -27.99
C GLU A 426 -20.57 -36.45 -28.44
N LYS A 427 -21.08 -35.60 -29.33
CA LYS A 427 -20.40 -34.40 -29.83
C LYS A 427 -21.30 -33.19 -29.68
N ILE A 428 -20.83 -32.18 -28.98
CA ILE A 428 -21.54 -30.93 -28.78
C ILE A 428 -20.68 -29.72 -29.16
N THR A 429 -21.34 -28.63 -29.46
CA THR A 429 -20.68 -27.39 -29.89
C THR A 429 -21.34 -26.19 -29.23
N PHE A 430 -20.54 -25.23 -28.76
CA PHE A 430 -21.01 -23.95 -28.27
C PHE A 430 -20.03 -22.83 -28.63
N THR A 431 -20.48 -21.57 -28.47
CA THR A 431 -19.64 -20.38 -28.68
C THR A 431 -19.15 -19.87 -27.32
N VAL A 432 -17.86 -19.59 -27.21
CA VAL A 432 -17.23 -19.09 -26.00
C VAL A 432 -17.72 -17.66 -25.69
N PRO A 433 -18.27 -17.40 -24.51
CA PRO A 433 -18.72 -16.06 -24.11
C PRO A 433 -17.60 -15.02 -24.08
N ALA A 434 -17.97 -13.74 -24.23
CA ALA A 434 -17.01 -12.62 -24.23
C ALA A 434 -16.54 -12.20 -22.82
N ASP A 435 -17.21 -12.62 -21.78
CA ASP A 435 -17.04 -12.13 -20.39
C ASP A 435 -15.99 -12.87 -19.56
N ARG A 436 -15.13 -13.67 -20.21
CA ARG A 436 -13.96 -14.34 -19.62
C ARG A 436 -14.27 -15.26 -18.43
N ARG A 437 -15.49 -15.81 -18.36
CA ARG A 437 -15.86 -16.74 -17.28
C ARG A 437 -15.14 -18.08 -17.44
N ALA A 438 -14.97 -18.80 -16.33
CA ALA A 438 -14.49 -20.17 -16.34
C ALA A 438 -15.61 -21.12 -16.80
N ILE A 439 -15.31 -22.04 -17.71
CA ILE A 439 -16.25 -23.02 -18.27
C ILE A 439 -15.71 -24.41 -17.94
N GLU A 440 -16.52 -25.23 -17.33
CA GLU A 440 -16.18 -26.64 -17.06
C GLU A 440 -17.14 -27.56 -17.79
N ILE A 441 -16.59 -28.58 -18.46
CA ILE A 441 -17.31 -29.54 -19.24
C ILE A 441 -16.81 -30.95 -18.93
N GLU A 442 -17.73 -31.83 -18.59
CA GLU A 442 -17.45 -33.21 -18.22
C GLU A 442 -18.35 -34.18 -19.00
N ALA A 443 -17.75 -35.16 -19.66
CA ALA A 443 -18.52 -36.30 -20.21
C ALA A 443 -18.92 -37.24 -19.08
N VAL A 444 -20.22 -37.34 -18.84
CA VAL A 444 -20.80 -38.26 -17.87
C VAL A 444 -21.13 -39.57 -18.58
N CYS A 445 -20.62 -40.66 -18.01
CA CYS A 445 -20.86 -42.01 -18.54
C CYS A 445 -21.65 -42.82 -17.52
N LYS A 446 -22.54 -43.68 -17.99
CA LYS A 446 -23.28 -44.66 -17.18
C LYS A 446 -22.94 -46.09 -17.59
N SER A 447 -23.04 -47.01 -16.64
CA SER A 447 -22.89 -48.45 -16.96
C SER A 447 -24.06 -48.94 -17.83
N ASP A 448 -23.74 -49.68 -18.89
CA ASP A 448 -24.75 -50.33 -19.75
C ASP A 448 -25.36 -51.55 -19.10
N LYS A 449 -24.77 -52.00 -17.97
CA LYS A 449 -25.34 -53.11 -17.21
C LYS A 449 -26.60 -52.60 -16.51
N THR A 450 -27.77 -53.17 -16.90
CA THR A 450 -28.97 -53.05 -16.07
C THR A 450 -28.58 -53.52 -14.67
N PRO A 451 -28.64 -52.66 -13.65
CA PRO A 451 -28.24 -53.09 -12.32
C PRO A 451 -29.10 -54.25 -11.89
N ASP A 452 -28.44 -55.36 -11.57
CA ASP A 452 -29.12 -56.54 -11.01
C ASP A 452 -29.90 -56.10 -9.75
N ALA A 453 -30.96 -56.82 -9.41
CA ALA A 453 -31.77 -56.56 -8.22
C ALA A 453 -30.94 -56.59 -6.92
N ASN A 454 -29.71 -57.10 -6.99
CA ASN A 454 -28.74 -57.14 -5.88
C ASN A 454 -27.63 -56.06 -5.98
N THR A 455 -27.77 -55.05 -6.83
CA THR A 455 -26.76 -53.98 -6.91
C THR A 455 -26.75 -53.14 -5.61
N GLU A 456 -25.57 -52.98 -5.00
CA GLU A 456 -25.35 -52.15 -3.85
C GLU A 456 -24.49 -50.92 -4.24
N TYR A 457 -24.80 -49.76 -3.67
CA TYR A 457 -24.06 -48.52 -3.85
C TYR A 457 -23.38 -48.12 -2.52
N GLN A 458 -22.30 -47.38 -2.63
CA GLN A 458 -21.55 -46.90 -1.45
C GLN A 458 -22.13 -45.57 -0.96
N LEU A 459 -22.60 -45.54 0.28
CA LEU A 459 -23.02 -44.34 0.98
C LEU A 459 -21.96 -43.96 2.01
N SER A 460 -21.27 -42.87 1.80
CA SER A 460 -20.31 -42.33 2.78
C SER A 460 -20.93 -41.16 3.51
N VAL A 461 -20.87 -41.17 4.85
CA VAL A 461 -21.47 -40.14 5.69
C VAL A 461 -20.50 -39.71 6.79
N THR A 462 -20.33 -38.40 6.94
CA THR A 462 -19.59 -37.78 8.06
C THR A 462 -20.53 -36.85 8.83
N GLY A 463 -20.60 -37.00 10.16
CA GLY A 463 -21.42 -36.13 11.02
C GLY A 463 -22.92 -36.44 11.00
N GLY A 464 -23.34 -37.62 10.49
CA GLY A 464 -24.74 -38.01 10.43
C GLY A 464 -25.02 -39.42 10.87
N ILE A 465 -26.26 -39.66 11.33
CA ILE A 465 -26.84 -40.96 11.65
C ILE A 465 -27.64 -41.43 10.45
N VAL A 466 -27.36 -42.65 9.97
CA VAL A 466 -27.98 -43.23 8.79
C VAL A 466 -29.08 -44.19 9.18
N THR A 467 -30.21 -44.13 8.49
CA THR A 467 -31.26 -45.12 8.50
C THR A 467 -31.60 -45.52 7.04
N VAL A 468 -31.63 -46.81 6.76
CA VAL A 468 -31.90 -47.35 5.43
C VAL A 468 -33.11 -48.25 5.47
N LYS A 469 -34.09 -47.97 4.60
CA LYS A 469 -35.26 -48.84 4.38
C LYS A 469 -35.25 -49.39 2.98
N ASN A 470 -35.38 -50.72 2.87
CA ASN A 470 -35.61 -51.40 1.58
C ASN A 470 -37.09 -51.83 1.53
N GLY A 471 -37.90 -51.07 0.76
CA GLY A 471 -39.35 -51.05 0.90
C GLY A 471 -39.75 -50.55 2.31
N ASP A 472 -40.64 -51.27 2.97
CA ASP A 472 -41.10 -50.93 4.36
C ASP A 472 -40.17 -51.48 5.49
N LYS A 473 -39.17 -52.28 5.12
CA LYS A 473 -38.29 -52.96 6.07
C LYS A 473 -37.06 -52.10 6.36
N ASP A 474 -36.81 -51.81 7.62
CA ASP A 474 -35.52 -51.22 8.06
C ASP A 474 -34.42 -52.27 7.94
N VAL A 475 -33.36 -51.95 7.23
CA VAL A 475 -32.23 -52.86 6.95
C VAL A 475 -30.91 -52.27 7.47
N THR A 476 -30.96 -51.16 8.20
CA THR A 476 -29.79 -50.39 8.65
C THR A 476 -28.74 -51.25 9.36
N ASP A 477 -29.19 -52.07 10.33
CA ASP A 477 -28.31 -52.93 11.12
C ASP A 477 -27.77 -54.15 10.35
N THR A 478 -28.26 -54.40 9.14
CA THR A 478 -27.82 -55.52 8.31
C THR A 478 -26.80 -55.13 7.25
N LEU A 479 -26.53 -53.82 7.12
CA LEU A 479 -25.61 -53.31 6.11
C LEU A 479 -24.15 -53.53 6.49
N THR A 480 -23.31 -53.74 5.51
CA THR A 480 -21.86 -53.71 5.70
C THR A 480 -21.42 -52.27 5.92
N VAL A 481 -20.76 -51.98 7.03
CA VAL A 481 -20.29 -50.62 7.39
C VAL A 481 -18.79 -50.66 7.64
N THR A 482 -18.08 -49.73 7.00
CA THR A 482 -16.67 -49.45 7.29
C THR A 482 -16.55 -48.07 7.89
N THR A 483 -15.69 -47.93 8.91
CA THR A 483 -15.44 -46.63 9.57
C THR A 483 -14.00 -46.25 9.38
N ASP A 484 -13.75 -45.02 8.91
CA ASP A 484 -12.44 -44.38 8.93
C ASP A 484 -12.27 -43.69 10.28
N GLU A 485 -11.43 -44.26 11.15
CA GLU A 485 -11.19 -43.74 12.51
C GLU A 485 -10.55 -42.37 12.53
N ALA A 486 -9.82 -41.95 11.47
CA ALA A 486 -9.16 -40.66 11.39
C ALA A 486 -10.14 -39.50 11.11
N THR A 487 -11.17 -39.77 10.32
CA THR A 487 -12.14 -38.75 9.85
C THR A 487 -13.54 -38.92 10.46
N GLY A 488 -13.80 -40.04 11.13
CA GLY A 488 -15.14 -40.41 11.61
C GLY A 488 -16.14 -40.72 10.48
N LYS A 489 -15.68 -40.81 9.23
CA LYS A 489 -16.48 -41.12 8.05
C LYS A 489 -16.92 -42.59 8.07
N LYS A 490 -18.23 -42.84 7.94
CA LYS A 490 -18.82 -44.17 7.83
C LYS A 490 -19.26 -44.40 6.41
N THR A 491 -18.88 -45.57 5.85
CA THR A 491 -19.30 -46.02 4.51
C THR A 491 -20.14 -47.27 4.60
N TYR A 492 -21.32 -47.20 4.05
CA TYR A 492 -22.36 -48.27 4.03
C TYR A 492 -22.51 -48.81 2.63
N SER A 493 -22.61 -50.18 2.49
CA SER A 493 -23.09 -50.81 1.27
C SER A 493 -24.62 -50.83 1.29
N VAL A 494 -25.27 -50.03 0.46
CA VAL A 494 -26.73 -49.82 0.47
C VAL A 494 -27.35 -50.38 -0.79
N PRO A 495 -28.42 -51.21 -0.69
CA PRO A 495 -29.12 -51.74 -1.86
C PRO A 495 -29.67 -50.62 -2.75
N LYS A 496 -29.62 -50.84 -4.05
CA LYS A 496 -30.22 -49.97 -5.05
C LYS A 496 -31.68 -49.67 -4.70
N ASP A 497 -32.14 -48.44 -4.94
CA ASP A 497 -33.48 -47.92 -4.69
C ASP A 497 -33.94 -47.96 -3.22
N ALA A 498 -33.08 -48.39 -2.29
CA ALA A 498 -33.38 -48.31 -0.87
C ALA A 498 -33.49 -46.83 -0.46
N LYS A 499 -34.44 -46.54 0.41
CA LYS A 499 -34.67 -45.18 0.95
C LYS A 499 -33.68 -44.93 2.08
N VAL A 500 -32.79 -43.99 1.85
CA VAL A 500 -31.80 -43.54 2.81
C VAL A 500 -32.30 -42.28 3.53
N THR A 501 -32.19 -42.25 4.83
CA THR A 501 -32.40 -41.05 5.66
C THR A 501 -31.10 -40.77 6.44
N VAL A 502 -30.56 -39.57 6.29
CA VAL A 502 -29.40 -39.09 7.04
C VAL A 502 -29.87 -37.99 7.98
N THR A 503 -29.66 -38.18 9.28
CA THR A 503 -30.03 -37.22 10.31
C THR A 503 -28.75 -36.72 11.00
N LEU A 504 -28.66 -35.41 11.25
CA LEU A 504 -27.53 -34.79 11.91
C LEU A 504 -27.26 -35.44 13.27
N ASP A 505 -26.01 -35.88 13.48
CA ASP A 505 -25.56 -36.35 14.80
C ASP A 505 -25.15 -35.13 15.64
N LYS A 506 -26.09 -34.67 16.49
CA LYS A 506 -25.87 -33.50 17.35
C LYS A 506 -24.76 -33.70 18.40
N THR A 507 -24.34 -34.94 18.66
CA THR A 507 -23.23 -35.20 19.58
C THR A 507 -21.85 -34.91 18.97
N LEU A 508 -21.79 -34.77 17.67
CA LEU A 508 -20.56 -34.47 16.90
C LEU A 508 -20.42 -32.99 16.55
N ILE A 509 -21.37 -32.14 16.94
CA ILE A 509 -21.26 -30.68 16.72
C ILE A 509 -20.17 -30.13 17.64
N PRO A 510 -19.12 -29.47 17.10
CA PRO A 510 -18.08 -28.86 17.89
C PRO A 510 -18.64 -27.78 18.85
N GLU A 511 -18.00 -27.57 19.98
CA GLU A 511 -18.39 -26.53 20.96
C GLU A 511 -18.35 -25.13 20.29
N GLY A 512 -19.40 -24.33 20.49
CA GLY A 512 -19.55 -23.01 19.86
C GLY A 512 -19.99 -23.02 18.39
N MET A 513 -20.24 -24.18 17.80
CA MET A 513 -20.70 -24.32 16.41
C MET A 513 -22.16 -24.74 16.33
N VAL A 514 -22.79 -24.45 15.20
CA VAL A 514 -24.14 -24.91 14.83
C VAL A 514 -24.09 -25.58 13.46
N PHE A 515 -25.02 -26.50 13.20
CA PHE A 515 -25.13 -27.09 11.88
C PHE A 515 -25.51 -26.01 10.84
N ASP A 516 -24.83 -26.03 9.71
CA ASP A 516 -25.05 -25.11 8.61
C ASP A 516 -25.76 -25.78 7.43
N ILE A 517 -25.11 -26.79 6.86
CA ILE A 517 -25.60 -27.44 5.64
C ILE A 517 -24.98 -28.84 5.48
N TRP A 518 -25.65 -29.72 4.73
CA TRP A 518 -25.05 -30.94 4.22
C TRP A 518 -24.27 -30.64 2.93
N SER A 519 -22.98 -30.92 2.93
CA SER A 519 -22.17 -30.88 1.73
C SER A 519 -22.15 -32.25 1.06
N THR A 520 -22.16 -32.25 -0.28
CA THR A 520 -22.00 -33.47 -1.07
C THR A 520 -20.63 -33.46 -1.72
N GLY A 521 -19.96 -34.61 -1.74
CA GLY A 521 -18.69 -34.78 -2.43
C GLY A 521 -18.87 -34.82 -3.96
N LYS A 522 -18.23 -35.77 -4.64
CA LYS A 522 -18.24 -35.89 -6.09
C LYS A 522 -19.59 -36.23 -6.74
N PHE A 523 -20.61 -36.54 -5.95
CA PHE A 523 -21.91 -37.00 -6.41
C PHE A 523 -23.01 -36.06 -5.93
N SER A 524 -23.81 -35.54 -6.85
CA SER A 524 -24.94 -34.66 -6.54
C SER A 524 -26.16 -35.45 -6.06
N LEU A 525 -26.71 -35.03 -4.92
CA LEU A 525 -28.03 -35.47 -4.47
C LEU A 525 -29.14 -34.82 -5.33
N PRO A 526 -30.37 -35.38 -5.34
CA PRO A 526 -31.49 -34.78 -6.06
C PRO A 526 -31.72 -33.32 -5.71
N LEU A 527 -31.97 -32.47 -6.71
CA LEU A 527 -32.15 -31.01 -6.60
C LEU A 527 -33.35 -30.56 -5.77
N ASP A 528 -34.22 -31.48 -5.32
CA ASP A 528 -35.44 -31.21 -4.55
C ASP A 528 -35.26 -31.33 -3.01
N GLN A 529 -34.03 -31.48 -2.53
CA GLN A 529 -33.74 -31.61 -1.10
C GLN A 529 -33.34 -30.28 -0.47
N ASP A 530 -33.85 -30.04 0.75
CA ASP A 530 -33.40 -28.94 1.58
C ASP A 530 -32.14 -29.36 2.36
N TYR A 531 -30.97 -29.00 1.84
CA TYR A 531 -29.68 -29.33 2.44
C TYR A 531 -29.40 -28.62 3.76
N LYS A 532 -30.19 -27.62 4.13
CA LYS A 532 -30.13 -26.95 5.45
C LYS A 532 -30.97 -27.66 6.51
N ALA A 533 -31.80 -28.62 6.11
CA ALA A 533 -32.57 -29.43 7.04
C ALA A 533 -31.64 -30.39 7.82
N GLU A 534 -31.85 -30.53 9.13
CA GLU A 534 -31.11 -31.49 9.95
C GLU A 534 -31.30 -32.96 9.50
N THR A 535 -32.30 -33.23 8.69
CA THR A 535 -32.59 -34.57 8.15
C THR A 535 -32.90 -34.49 6.67
N ILE A 536 -32.20 -35.29 5.86
CA ILE A 536 -32.42 -35.43 4.42
C ILE A 536 -32.77 -36.88 4.10
N THR A 537 -33.59 -37.08 3.06
CA THR A 537 -34.06 -38.40 2.68
C THR A 537 -34.09 -38.56 1.16
N PHE A 538 -33.45 -39.58 0.61
CA PHE A 538 -33.33 -39.82 -0.83
C PHE A 538 -33.30 -41.33 -1.15
N PRO A 539 -33.63 -41.74 -2.36
CA PRO A 539 -33.43 -43.10 -2.84
C PRO A 539 -31.97 -43.31 -3.28
N MET A 540 -31.41 -44.47 -2.99
CA MET A 540 -30.03 -44.82 -3.38
C MET A 540 -29.97 -45.20 -4.85
N SER A 541 -29.51 -44.33 -5.73
CA SER A 541 -29.44 -44.53 -7.18
C SER A 541 -28.01 -44.55 -7.72
N SER A 542 -27.03 -44.17 -6.92
CA SER A 542 -25.60 -44.17 -7.23
C SER A 542 -24.81 -44.08 -5.93
N ASP A 543 -23.48 -44.14 -5.98
CA ASP A 543 -22.63 -43.83 -4.83
C ASP A 543 -22.84 -42.39 -4.35
N VAL A 544 -22.87 -42.19 -3.04
CA VAL A 544 -23.14 -40.89 -2.39
C VAL A 544 -22.13 -40.62 -1.31
N ASP A 545 -21.64 -39.38 -1.25
CA ASP A 545 -20.73 -38.89 -0.19
C ASP A 545 -21.31 -37.60 0.41
N ILE A 546 -21.64 -37.63 1.72
CA ILE A 546 -22.31 -36.55 2.44
C ILE A 546 -21.54 -36.23 3.70
N ALA A 547 -21.34 -34.94 3.99
CA ALA A 547 -20.73 -34.48 5.24
C ALA A 547 -21.50 -33.30 5.83
N ALA A 548 -21.74 -33.35 7.15
CA ALA A 548 -22.27 -32.21 7.89
C ALA A 548 -21.23 -31.09 7.92
N GLN A 549 -21.63 -29.87 7.58
CA GLN A 549 -20.84 -28.66 7.74
C GLN A 549 -21.37 -27.85 8.91
N TYR A 550 -20.48 -27.17 9.61
CA TYR A 550 -20.80 -26.39 10.80
C TYR A 550 -20.33 -24.95 10.62
N ARG A 551 -21.06 -23.99 11.18
CA ARG A 551 -20.68 -22.59 11.25
C ARG A 551 -20.62 -22.13 12.70
N ASP A 552 -19.93 -21.03 12.97
CA ASP A 552 -19.90 -20.41 14.29
C ASP A 552 -21.32 -19.96 14.71
N ALA A 553 -21.69 -20.25 15.96
CA ALA A 553 -23.03 -19.95 16.50
C ALA A 553 -23.31 -18.44 16.59
N THR A 554 -22.27 -17.60 16.58
CA THR A 554 -22.39 -16.14 16.62
C THR A 554 -22.71 -15.50 15.26
N ILE A 555 -22.62 -16.27 14.16
CA ILE A 555 -22.93 -15.80 12.82
C ILE A 555 -24.43 -16.02 12.55
N GLU A 556 -25.22 -14.95 12.42
CA GLU A 556 -26.65 -15.02 12.06
C GLU A 556 -26.83 -15.50 10.61
N ASP A 557 -27.89 -16.28 10.36
CA ASP A 557 -28.26 -16.77 9.03
C ASP A 557 -29.13 -15.73 8.30
N ASP A 558 -28.54 -14.88 7.48
CA ASP A 558 -29.20 -13.76 6.79
C ASP A 558 -30.09 -14.19 5.58
N GLY A 559 -30.67 -15.36 5.59
CA GLY A 559 -31.71 -15.77 4.61
C GLY A 559 -31.20 -16.20 3.23
N PRO A 560 -32.08 -16.59 2.29
CA PRO A 560 -31.70 -17.17 1.00
C PRO A 560 -31.16 -16.08 0.05
N GLY A 561 -29.86 -15.95 -0.03
CA GLY A 561 -29.18 -15.02 -0.96
C GLY A 561 -27.73 -14.70 -0.66
N VAL A 562 -27.23 -15.03 0.52
CA VAL A 562 -25.82 -14.88 0.84
C VAL A 562 -25.25 -16.27 1.12
N LEU A 563 -24.39 -16.76 0.24
CA LEU A 563 -23.61 -17.96 0.52
C LEU A 563 -22.69 -17.65 1.68
N GLY A 564 -23.12 -18.08 2.87
CA GLY A 564 -22.39 -17.89 4.13
C GLY A 564 -20.99 -18.47 4.05
N THR A 565 -20.09 -17.82 4.74
CA THR A 565 -18.68 -18.18 4.91
C THR A 565 -18.59 -19.59 5.51
N VAL A 566 -18.27 -20.61 4.71
CA VAL A 566 -18.00 -21.95 5.21
C VAL A 566 -16.60 -21.95 5.82
N ALA A 567 -16.52 -21.91 7.14
CA ALA A 567 -15.27 -22.21 7.83
C ALA A 567 -15.03 -23.73 7.73
N ILE A 568 -14.17 -24.15 6.82
CA ILE A 568 -13.70 -25.53 6.75
C ILE A 568 -12.68 -25.75 7.86
N ILE A 569 -13.13 -26.29 8.98
CA ILE A 569 -12.22 -26.83 10.02
C ILE A 569 -12.09 -28.32 9.74
N GLY A 570 -10.92 -28.73 9.31
CA GLY A 570 -10.48 -30.12 9.29
C GLY A 570 -10.28 -30.71 7.91
N THR A 571 -9.14 -30.51 7.38
CA THR A 571 -8.16 -31.50 6.87
C THR A 571 -6.94 -30.76 6.34
N ALA A 572 -5.79 -31.09 6.90
CA ALA A 572 -4.51 -30.73 6.33
C ALA A 572 -4.37 -31.38 4.95
N ALA A 573 -3.81 -30.60 4.05
CA ALA A 573 -3.19 -30.92 2.79
C ALA A 573 -3.92 -30.42 1.55
N VAL A 574 -3.15 -29.71 0.88
CA VAL A 574 -2.98 -29.37 -0.53
C VAL A 574 -3.23 -27.89 -0.81
N GLY A 575 -2.10 -27.21 -0.92
CA GLY A 575 -2.00 -25.80 -1.24
C GLY A 575 -2.54 -25.41 -2.61
N GLY A 576 -2.86 -24.16 -2.74
CA GLY A 576 -2.96 -23.41 -4.00
C GLY A 576 -4.36 -23.21 -4.58
N ALA A 577 -5.30 -24.13 -4.41
CA ALA A 577 -6.63 -24.04 -5.05
C ALA A 577 -7.71 -23.34 -4.18
N VAL A 578 -7.50 -23.24 -2.88
CA VAL A 578 -8.51 -22.67 -1.94
C VAL A 578 -8.55 -21.15 -1.95
N LEU A 579 -7.46 -20.49 -2.32
CA LEU A 579 -7.36 -19.01 -2.34
C LEU A 579 -8.19 -18.36 -3.47
N GLY A 580 -8.36 -19.03 -4.59
CA GLY A 580 -9.19 -18.53 -5.71
C GLY A 580 -10.70 -18.61 -5.43
N TYR A 581 -11.14 -19.59 -4.65
CA TYR A 581 -12.56 -19.81 -4.38
C TYR A 581 -13.13 -18.86 -3.31
N GLN A 582 -12.32 -18.47 -2.33
CA GLN A 582 -12.74 -17.51 -1.30
C GLN A 582 -12.90 -16.08 -1.84
N ALA A 583 -12.10 -15.67 -2.83
CA ALA A 583 -12.25 -14.37 -3.48
C ALA A 583 -13.50 -14.28 -4.36
N TYR A 584 -14.00 -15.41 -4.89
CA TYR A 584 -15.17 -15.44 -5.78
C TYR A 584 -16.51 -15.47 -5.02
N SER A 585 -16.54 -15.98 -3.77
CA SER A 585 -17.76 -16.02 -2.96
C SER A 585 -18.09 -14.68 -2.27
N LEU A 586 -17.16 -13.75 -2.25
CA LEU A 586 -17.31 -12.43 -1.63
C LEU A 586 -17.78 -11.37 -2.64
N GLY A 587 -18.77 -11.57 -3.44
CA GLY A 587 -19.47 -10.65 -4.34
C GLY A 587 -18.69 -9.46 -4.95
N ALA A 588 -19.05 -8.98 -6.11
CA ALA A 588 -18.40 -7.88 -6.85
C ALA A 588 -18.20 -6.59 -6.04
N GLU A 589 -19.02 -6.37 -5.01
CA GLU A 589 -18.93 -5.21 -4.10
C GLU A 589 -17.75 -5.33 -3.13
N PHE A 590 -17.39 -6.55 -2.73
CA PHE A 590 -16.23 -6.83 -1.89
C PHE A 590 -14.92 -6.79 -2.67
N ALA A 591 -14.93 -7.20 -3.94
CA ALA A 591 -13.77 -7.13 -4.83
C ALA A 591 -13.31 -5.67 -5.06
N GLY A 592 -14.26 -4.73 -5.20
CA GLY A 592 -13.96 -3.30 -5.29
C GLY A 592 -13.33 -2.73 -4.01
N LYS A 593 -13.72 -3.25 -2.83
CA LYS A 593 -13.18 -2.85 -1.53
C LYS A 593 -11.80 -3.47 -1.25
N LEU A 594 -11.51 -4.66 -1.78
CA LEU A 594 -10.19 -5.31 -1.72
C LEU A 594 -9.12 -4.52 -2.50
N MET A 595 -9.51 -3.88 -3.59
CA MET A 595 -8.60 -3.09 -4.43
C MET A 595 -8.17 -1.75 -3.78
N ALA A 596 -8.82 -1.34 -2.69
CA ALA A 596 -8.48 -0.15 -1.93
C ALA A 596 -7.46 -0.40 -0.81
N LEU A 597 -7.12 -1.66 -0.50
CA LEU A 597 -6.12 -2.01 0.51
C LEU A 597 -4.71 -1.69 -0.02
N PRO A 598 -3.90 -0.89 0.73
CA PRO A 598 -2.53 -0.58 0.31
C PRO A 598 -1.64 -1.82 0.24
N TYR A 599 -1.82 -2.77 1.19
CA TYR A 599 -1.13 -4.06 1.28
C TYR A 599 -1.83 -4.95 2.32
N PHE A 600 -1.45 -6.25 2.40
CA PHE A 600 -1.91 -7.15 3.46
C PHE A 600 -0.89 -7.21 4.61
N PRO A 601 -1.18 -6.60 5.77
CA PRO A 601 -0.31 -6.69 6.93
C PRO A 601 -0.25 -8.12 7.50
N SER A 602 0.91 -8.50 8.02
CA SER A 602 1.16 -9.84 8.55
C SER A 602 0.92 -9.97 10.05
N ASN A 603 0.91 -8.86 10.79
CA ASN A 603 0.75 -8.82 12.23
C ASN A 603 -0.08 -7.61 12.67
N ARG A 604 -0.40 -7.56 13.97
CA ARG A 604 -1.27 -6.53 14.54
C ARG A 604 -0.66 -5.14 14.47
N SER A 605 0.66 -5.00 14.65
CA SER A 605 1.34 -3.69 14.53
C SER A 605 1.24 -3.13 13.11
N ALA A 606 1.51 -3.94 12.09
CA ALA A 606 1.39 -3.53 10.70
C ALA A 606 -0.06 -3.20 10.31
N LEU A 607 -1.04 -3.93 10.85
CA LEU A 607 -2.46 -3.65 10.64
C LEU A 607 -2.87 -2.32 11.27
N ALA A 608 -2.52 -2.07 12.53
CA ALA A 608 -2.83 -0.82 13.21
C ALA A 608 -2.23 0.39 12.49
N MET A 609 -0.95 0.31 12.10
CA MET A 609 -0.28 1.37 11.36
C MET A 609 -0.97 1.67 10.03
N MET A 610 -1.30 0.63 9.26
CA MET A 610 -1.98 0.78 7.96
C MET A 610 -3.33 1.49 8.10
N LEU A 611 -4.15 1.08 9.08
CA LEU A 611 -5.47 1.66 9.32
C LEU A 611 -5.38 3.12 9.80
N TRP A 612 -4.44 3.39 10.69
CA TRP A 612 -4.22 4.70 11.27
C TRP A 612 -3.66 5.71 10.26
N GLU A 613 -2.72 5.28 9.40
CA GLU A 613 -2.18 6.11 8.30
C GLU A 613 -3.26 6.43 7.27
N ASP A 614 -4.07 5.45 6.89
CA ASP A 614 -5.19 5.64 5.96
C ASP A 614 -6.26 6.57 6.54
N ALA A 615 -6.48 6.56 7.85
CA ALA A 615 -7.38 7.48 8.54
C ALA A 615 -6.81 8.91 8.70
N GLY A 616 -5.58 9.18 8.25
CA GLY A 616 -4.96 10.49 8.37
C GLY A 616 -4.30 10.75 9.72
N LYS A 617 -3.90 9.70 10.43
CA LYS A 617 -3.18 9.73 11.71
C LYS A 617 -3.95 10.45 12.85
N PRO A 618 -5.21 10.10 13.12
CA PRO A 618 -5.98 10.71 14.20
C PRO A 618 -5.35 10.42 15.56
N MET A 619 -5.38 11.38 16.45
CA MET A 619 -4.90 11.18 17.82
C MET A 619 -5.90 10.32 18.59
N PRO A 620 -5.45 9.30 19.36
CA PRO A 620 -6.31 8.52 20.22
C PRO A 620 -6.87 9.37 21.37
N GLU A 621 -7.99 8.96 21.95
CA GLU A 621 -8.61 9.65 23.08
C GLU A 621 -7.81 9.43 24.39
N SER A 622 -7.20 8.27 24.55
CA SER A 622 -6.41 7.90 25.72
C SER A 622 -4.91 8.15 25.53
N GLU A 623 -4.26 8.70 26.55
CA GLU A 623 -2.79 8.88 26.59
C GLU A 623 -2.05 7.63 27.16
N LEU A 624 -2.76 6.58 27.57
CA LEU A 624 -2.17 5.35 28.09
C LEU A 624 -1.35 4.63 27.01
N LEU A 625 -0.18 4.15 27.36
CA LEU A 625 0.72 3.41 26.47
C LEU A 625 0.62 1.90 26.74
N TYR A 626 0.69 1.09 25.67
CA TYR A 626 0.76 -0.35 25.80
C TYR A 626 2.17 -0.77 26.26
N PRO A 627 2.32 -1.56 27.34
CA PRO A 627 3.63 -1.94 27.89
C PRO A 627 4.45 -2.85 26.97
N ASP A 628 3.80 -3.55 26.05
CA ASP A 628 4.42 -4.46 25.08
C ASP A 628 4.69 -3.82 23.71
N VAL A 629 4.38 -2.53 23.56
CA VAL A 629 4.81 -1.69 22.44
C VAL A 629 5.95 -0.80 22.92
N GLY A 630 6.96 -0.56 22.10
CA GLY A 630 8.10 0.29 22.47
C GLY A 630 7.65 1.67 22.99
N GLN A 631 8.40 2.21 23.95
CA GLN A 631 8.10 3.51 24.60
C GLN A 631 9.12 4.60 24.23
N GLU A 632 10.02 4.33 23.28
CA GLU A 632 10.94 5.32 22.75
C GLU A 632 10.21 6.26 21.78
N GLU A 633 10.75 7.44 21.55
CA GLU A 633 10.16 8.45 20.65
C GLU A 633 9.86 7.89 19.23
N ARG A 634 10.68 6.95 18.75
CA ARG A 634 10.48 6.24 17.48
C ARG A 634 9.26 5.31 17.47
N ASP A 635 8.77 4.89 18.63
CA ASP A 635 7.69 3.92 18.78
C ASP A 635 6.32 4.59 19.01
N MET A 636 6.29 5.91 19.18
CA MET A 636 5.08 6.66 19.52
C MET A 636 4.02 6.60 18.42
N ASP A 637 4.42 6.58 17.16
CA ASP A 637 3.47 6.40 16.04
C ASP A 637 2.73 5.06 16.16
N LEU A 638 3.44 3.98 16.52
CA LEU A 638 2.83 2.68 16.73
C LEU A 638 1.95 2.66 18.00
N GLN A 639 2.35 3.34 19.07
CA GLN A 639 1.52 3.51 20.26
C GLN A 639 0.19 4.20 19.93
N HIS A 640 0.24 5.30 19.18
CA HIS A 640 -0.95 6.04 18.75
C HIS A 640 -1.82 5.19 17.82
N ALA A 641 -1.22 4.52 16.85
CA ALA A 641 -1.93 3.65 15.92
C ALA A 641 -2.63 2.48 16.63
N ALA A 642 -1.91 1.81 17.54
CA ALA A 642 -2.44 0.70 18.34
C ALA A 642 -3.60 1.15 19.22
N ARG A 643 -3.43 2.28 19.92
CA ARG A 643 -4.47 2.84 20.79
C ARG A 643 -5.71 3.23 20.00
N TRP A 644 -5.54 4.02 18.93
CA TRP A 644 -6.64 4.44 18.08
C TRP A 644 -7.41 3.25 17.48
N ALA A 645 -6.70 2.22 17.01
CA ALA A 645 -7.33 1.04 16.43
C ALA A 645 -8.13 0.24 17.46
N MET A 646 -7.66 0.16 18.71
CA MET A 646 -8.36 -0.51 19.80
C MET A 646 -9.58 0.30 20.28
N GLU A 647 -9.44 1.63 20.45
CA GLU A 647 -10.53 2.52 20.86
C GLU A 647 -11.70 2.52 19.88
N ASN A 648 -11.43 2.33 18.58
CA ASN A 648 -12.43 2.22 17.55
C ASN A 648 -12.85 0.77 17.25
N GLU A 649 -12.42 -0.19 18.08
CA GLU A 649 -12.70 -1.63 17.95
C GLU A 649 -12.35 -2.19 16.56
N LEU A 650 -11.32 -1.63 15.89
CA LEU A 650 -10.88 -2.09 14.57
C LEU A 650 -10.06 -3.38 14.66
N ILE A 651 -9.39 -3.59 15.79
CA ILE A 651 -8.58 -4.76 16.08
C ILE A 651 -9.10 -5.36 17.39
N PRO A 652 -9.35 -6.69 17.44
CA PRO A 652 -9.94 -7.33 18.62
C PRO A 652 -9.05 -7.19 19.86
N ASP A 653 -9.66 -6.95 21.01
CA ASP A 653 -8.98 -7.00 22.30
C ASP A 653 -8.68 -8.48 22.68
N LEU A 654 -7.42 -8.74 23.01
CA LEU A 654 -6.95 -10.07 23.39
C LEU A 654 -6.62 -10.16 24.90
N ASN A 655 -6.93 -9.13 25.67
CA ASN A 655 -6.72 -9.11 27.11
C ASN A 655 -7.88 -9.81 27.83
N ASP A 656 -7.59 -10.37 29.02
CA ASP A 656 -8.62 -11.00 29.85
C ASP A 656 -9.64 -9.96 30.35
N GLU A 657 -10.89 -10.39 30.51
CA GLU A 657 -11.97 -9.54 31.00
C GLU A 657 -11.64 -9.00 32.41
N GLY A 658 -11.54 -7.69 32.56
CA GLY A 658 -11.17 -7.03 33.82
C GLY A 658 -9.69 -6.68 33.97
N THR A 659 -8.86 -6.84 32.91
CA THR A 659 -7.47 -6.34 32.92
C THR A 659 -7.45 -4.83 33.16
N ALA A 660 -6.61 -4.38 34.10
CA ALA A 660 -6.47 -2.94 34.40
C ALA A 660 -5.93 -2.18 33.17
N PRO A 661 -6.42 -0.96 32.88
CA PRO A 661 -6.04 -0.22 31.68
C PRO A 661 -4.52 -0.06 31.49
N GLU A 662 -3.76 0.12 32.56
CA GLU A 662 -2.30 0.24 32.56
C GLU A 662 -1.54 -1.09 32.34
N GLU A 663 -2.23 -2.22 32.46
CA GLU A 663 -1.68 -3.57 32.24
C GLU A 663 -2.09 -4.16 30.89
N MET A 664 -2.99 -3.50 30.16
CA MET A 664 -3.45 -3.96 28.84
C MET A 664 -2.31 -4.04 27.85
N LYS A 665 -2.26 -5.12 27.08
CA LYS A 665 -1.27 -5.37 26.02
C LYS A 665 -1.90 -5.29 24.65
N PHE A 666 -1.11 -4.84 23.70
CA PHE A 666 -1.51 -4.78 22.29
C PHE A 666 -1.17 -6.04 21.50
N TYR A 667 -0.17 -6.81 21.93
CA TYR A 667 0.36 -7.99 21.24
C TYR A 667 0.81 -7.69 19.79
N PRO A 668 1.78 -6.77 19.57
CA PRO A 668 2.13 -6.20 18.27
C PRO A 668 2.55 -7.23 17.22
N ASP A 669 3.22 -8.31 17.65
CA ASP A 669 3.78 -9.36 16.78
C ASP A 669 2.79 -10.49 16.46
N ASN A 670 1.61 -10.50 17.09
CA ASN A 670 0.62 -11.54 16.81
C ASN A 670 0.16 -11.45 15.35
N ALA A 671 0.16 -12.61 14.67
CA ALA A 671 -0.29 -12.71 13.30
C ALA A 671 -1.79 -12.34 13.18
N VAL A 672 -2.14 -11.68 12.07
CA VAL A 672 -3.53 -11.35 11.72
C VAL A 672 -3.95 -12.19 10.52
N SER A 673 -5.19 -12.68 10.53
CA SER A 673 -5.73 -13.37 9.37
C SER A 673 -6.13 -12.37 8.28
N LYS A 674 -6.20 -12.82 7.03
CA LYS A 674 -6.66 -11.97 5.92
C LYS A 674 -8.09 -11.48 6.12
N ILE A 675 -8.92 -12.27 6.79
CA ILE A 675 -10.31 -11.91 7.12
C ILE A 675 -10.33 -10.78 8.15
N ASP A 676 -9.50 -10.86 9.19
CA ASP A 676 -9.41 -9.80 10.21
C ASP A 676 -8.94 -8.48 9.58
N VAL A 677 -7.98 -8.54 8.66
CA VAL A 677 -7.51 -7.36 7.91
C VAL A 677 -8.65 -6.72 7.11
N LEU A 678 -9.44 -7.53 6.41
CA LEU A 678 -10.56 -7.04 5.59
C LEU A 678 -11.67 -6.44 6.44
N ASN A 679 -12.04 -7.10 7.54
CA ASN A 679 -13.06 -6.61 8.46
C ASN A 679 -12.64 -5.29 9.11
N ALA A 680 -11.38 -5.23 9.58
CA ALA A 680 -10.82 -4.02 10.18
C ALA A 680 -10.76 -2.85 9.18
N TRP A 681 -10.37 -3.14 7.94
CA TRP A 681 -10.33 -2.16 6.86
C TRP A 681 -11.72 -1.63 6.53
N GLN A 682 -12.71 -2.52 6.38
CA GLN A 682 -14.09 -2.12 6.10
C GLN A 682 -14.63 -1.21 7.21
N LYS A 683 -14.48 -1.60 8.48
CA LYS A 683 -14.92 -0.81 9.62
C LYS A 683 -14.23 0.56 9.67
N ALA A 684 -12.93 0.62 9.35
CA ALA A 684 -12.20 1.89 9.26
C ALA A 684 -12.72 2.81 8.15
N GLN A 685 -13.11 2.26 6.98
CA GLN A 685 -13.72 3.05 5.90
C GLN A 685 -15.11 3.57 6.28
N GLU A 686 -15.91 2.81 7.03
CA GLU A 686 -17.20 3.24 7.57
C GLU A 686 -17.05 4.39 8.59
N LEU A 687 -16.03 4.33 9.44
CA LEU A 687 -15.71 5.44 10.35
C LEU A 687 -15.36 6.72 9.59
N LYS A 688 -14.61 6.64 8.50
CA LYS A 688 -14.27 7.78 7.64
C LYS A 688 -15.49 8.42 6.95
N GLN A 689 -16.51 7.64 6.62
CA GLN A 689 -17.72 8.15 5.97
C GLN A 689 -18.66 8.85 6.96
N ASN A 690 -18.54 8.54 8.25
CA ASN A 690 -19.38 9.07 9.32
C ASN A 690 -18.72 10.22 10.11
N ALA A 691 -17.42 10.50 9.86
CA ALA A 691 -16.66 11.62 10.44
C ALA A 691 -16.66 12.83 9.52
#